data_792ac7b8b1e2dcd4f46a89629b6c508a
#
_entry.id   792ac7b8b1e2dcd4f46a89629b6c508a
#
_cell.length_a   1.000
_cell.length_b   1.000
_cell.length_c   1.000
_cell.angle_alpha   90.00
_cell.angle_beta   90.00
_cell.angle_gamma   90.00
#
_symmetry.space_group_name_H-M   'P 1'
#
loop_
_entity.id
_entity.type
_entity.pdbx_description
1 polymer ?
#
loop_
_entity_poly.entity_id
_entity_poly.type
_entity_poly.pdbx_seq_one_letter_code
_entity_poly.pdbx_strand_id
1 'polypeptide(L)'
;MESTTDLLQKVFGFSAFRGQQEGVINAVLAGHNTLAVFPTGGGKSLCYQLPALQLPGLTLVVSPLIALMKDQIDFLREKSVAAARFDSSLTLAEFTEVSRQLRANQLRLLYVSPERLSNEKFVQSLRHTDISLMVIDEAHCISEWGHNFRPDYLKLVAARERLRIRSVLTLTATATPKVGQDICRAFAIEPDHWYQDSFYRPNLKLSLSVCSKKDRLPALLGNVQKRPPGPTILYVTLQRTAEWLAQILVENGWEAKAYHAGMDSEKRNEIQDWFMQSDTGMVVATIAFGMGIDKANIRYVYHFNLPKSLENYAQEIGRAGRDGQPSMCEMLACTPDRIVLENFTYGDTPTEQAVRGVLEEIFGHEDTLYLAPYQVSRRHDMRPLVLATLLTWLELEGHILHTGTFPAEVRFQTQHASKEILAKFDSTRSQFLADVFRHIHKGTKWLNLDVITTAEAMNEDPQRIIRALNYLDEQGDIHLEPKRFQKAYRIVNRPGCLDPVVSDCEQRFQQRENADIRRLQQVLDLIEGNGCRVTALLKHFGETLEGGHCGHCDICLGCTAQPLEPMKQSDLSVEQCSHIETLQAEGHTALAHPRQMARFLCGLSSPATTRDRLTKHELFGRLERIPFGVVLRAVDKVLGGGC
;
A
#
# COMPACT_ATOMS: atom_id res chain seq x y z
N MET A 1 -22.22 28.58 18.95
CA MET A 1 -21.85 27.41 18.16
C MET A 1 -22.86 26.31 18.45
N GLU A 2 -23.37 25.61 17.41
CA GLU A 2 -24.16 24.39 17.63
C GLU A 2 -23.33 23.37 18.41
N SER A 3 -23.95 22.59 19.29
CA SER A 3 -23.21 21.55 20.02
C SER A 3 -22.78 20.43 19.09
N THR A 4 -21.72 19.69 19.43
CA THR A 4 -21.26 18.53 18.67
C THR A 4 -22.36 17.48 18.52
N THR A 5 -23.20 17.32 19.55
CA THR A 5 -24.33 16.38 19.55
C THR A 5 -25.45 16.83 18.61
N ASP A 6 -25.75 18.13 18.54
CA ASP A 6 -26.76 18.66 17.60
C ASP A 6 -26.32 18.47 16.15
N LEU A 7 -25.04 18.74 15.85
CA LEU A 7 -24.47 18.50 14.52
C LEU A 7 -24.44 17.00 14.15
N LEU A 8 -24.14 16.13 15.12
CA LEU A 8 -24.17 14.69 14.93
C LEU A 8 -25.54 14.23 14.44
N GLN A 9 -26.61 14.69 15.11
CA GLN A 9 -27.98 14.33 14.75
C GLN A 9 -28.44 14.99 13.46
N LYS A 10 -28.20 16.29 13.30
CA LYS A 10 -28.69 17.10 12.18
C LYS A 10 -28.04 16.71 10.85
N VAL A 11 -26.73 16.51 10.83
CA VAL A 11 -25.96 16.26 9.61
C VAL A 11 -25.82 14.77 9.34
N PHE A 12 -25.45 13.99 10.36
CA PHE A 12 -25.11 12.57 10.19
C PHE A 12 -26.26 11.63 10.54
N GLY A 13 -27.30 12.09 11.26
CA GLY A 13 -28.47 11.31 11.62
C GLY A 13 -28.26 10.35 12.79
N PHE A 14 -27.17 10.51 13.54
CA PHE A 14 -26.87 9.66 14.70
C PHE A 14 -27.31 10.36 16.00
N SER A 15 -27.91 9.57 16.91
CA SER A 15 -28.39 10.07 18.20
C SER A 15 -27.33 10.10 19.30
N ALA A 16 -26.23 9.36 19.14
CA ALA A 16 -25.15 9.27 20.13
C ALA A 16 -23.83 8.88 19.47
N PHE A 17 -22.73 9.26 20.11
CA PHE A 17 -21.38 8.81 19.78
C PHE A 17 -21.18 7.35 20.19
N ARG A 18 -20.25 6.65 19.54
CA ARG A 18 -19.84 5.29 19.86
C ARG A 18 -18.44 5.28 20.48
N GLY A 19 -18.21 4.41 21.46
CA GLY A 19 -16.89 4.23 22.08
C GLY A 19 -16.24 5.57 22.45
N GLN A 20 -15.00 5.76 22.02
CA GLN A 20 -14.20 6.95 22.32
C GLN A 20 -14.36 8.10 21.30
N GLN A 21 -15.34 8.04 20.39
CA GLN A 21 -15.52 9.08 19.35
C GLN A 21 -15.66 10.49 19.92
N GLU A 22 -16.44 10.66 20.99
CA GLU A 22 -16.66 11.96 21.62
C GLU A 22 -15.36 12.54 22.20
N GLY A 23 -14.57 11.71 22.87
CA GLY A 23 -13.27 12.10 23.41
C GLY A 23 -12.31 12.56 22.31
N VAL A 24 -12.23 11.82 21.21
CA VAL A 24 -11.41 12.18 20.02
C VAL A 24 -11.86 13.51 19.43
N ILE A 25 -13.17 13.67 19.20
CA ILE A 25 -13.74 14.88 18.61
C ILE A 25 -13.45 16.12 19.48
N ASN A 26 -13.64 16.00 20.80
CA ASN A 26 -13.38 17.08 21.73
C ASN A 26 -11.89 17.45 21.78
N ALA A 27 -10.98 16.46 21.78
CA ALA A 27 -9.54 16.70 21.74
C ALA A 27 -9.11 17.41 20.44
N VAL A 28 -9.65 17.00 19.29
CA VAL A 28 -9.40 17.63 17.98
C VAL A 28 -9.91 19.07 17.97
N LEU A 29 -11.12 19.33 18.46
CA LEU A 29 -11.69 20.69 18.54
C LEU A 29 -10.93 21.59 19.51
N ALA A 30 -10.34 21.02 20.56
CA ALA A 30 -9.44 21.74 21.47
C ALA A 30 -8.05 22.02 20.86
N GLY A 31 -7.76 21.49 19.67
CA GLY A 31 -6.49 21.71 18.94
C GLY A 31 -5.36 20.76 19.35
N HIS A 32 -5.66 19.67 20.05
CA HIS A 32 -4.66 18.67 20.44
C HIS A 32 -4.31 17.72 19.28
N ASN A 33 -3.04 17.32 19.21
CA ASN A 33 -2.65 16.18 18.38
C ASN A 33 -3.22 14.91 19.00
N THR A 34 -3.86 14.07 18.17
CA THR A 34 -4.68 12.96 18.69
C THR A 34 -4.40 11.68 17.90
N LEU A 35 -4.31 10.55 18.59
CA LEU A 35 -4.30 9.20 18.01
C LEU A 35 -5.61 8.49 18.37
N ALA A 36 -6.33 8.01 17.35
CA ALA A 36 -7.49 7.14 17.54
C ALA A 36 -7.26 5.77 16.90
N VAL A 37 -7.25 4.74 17.74
CA VAL A 37 -7.10 3.34 17.35
C VAL A 37 -8.45 2.66 17.50
N PHE A 38 -9.21 2.60 16.42
CA PHE A 38 -10.57 2.04 16.42
C PHE A 38 -10.65 0.86 15.45
N PRO A 39 -11.21 -0.27 15.87
CA PRO A 39 -11.40 -1.43 14.99
C PRO A 39 -12.13 -1.07 13.69
N THR A 40 -11.99 -1.92 12.69
CA THR A 40 -12.72 -1.75 11.43
C THR A 40 -14.23 -1.69 11.70
N GLY A 41 -14.93 -0.68 11.17
CA GLY A 41 -16.35 -0.42 11.47
C GLY A 41 -16.61 0.43 12.71
N GLY A 42 -15.57 0.86 13.45
CA GLY A 42 -15.67 1.71 14.65
C GLY A 42 -16.02 3.20 14.37
N GLY A 43 -16.34 3.57 13.12
CA GLY A 43 -16.78 4.92 12.78
C GLY A 43 -15.69 5.99 12.82
N LYS A 44 -14.44 5.63 12.45
CA LYS A 44 -13.27 6.53 12.38
C LYS A 44 -13.52 7.82 11.59
N SER A 45 -14.26 7.75 10.49
CA SER A 45 -14.50 8.90 9.61
C SER A 45 -15.25 10.04 10.31
N LEU A 46 -16.15 9.74 11.23
CA LEU A 46 -16.90 10.74 11.99
C LEU A 46 -15.98 11.61 12.85
N CYS A 47 -14.86 11.04 13.34
CA CYS A 47 -13.91 11.73 14.21
C CYS A 47 -13.22 12.93 13.55
N TYR A 48 -13.26 13.05 12.23
CA TYR A 48 -12.77 14.23 11.52
C TYR A 48 -13.84 14.94 10.69
N GLN A 49 -14.85 14.21 10.21
CA GLN A 49 -15.92 14.83 9.41
C GLN A 49 -16.75 15.82 10.23
N LEU A 50 -17.07 15.48 11.49
CA LEU A 50 -17.81 16.36 12.37
C LEU A 50 -16.98 17.58 12.80
N PRO A 51 -15.73 17.46 13.30
CA PRO A 51 -14.88 18.61 13.58
C PRO A 51 -14.65 19.51 12.37
N ALA A 52 -14.55 18.98 11.16
CA ALA A 52 -14.38 19.78 9.95
C ALA A 52 -15.52 20.79 9.71
N LEU A 53 -16.71 20.54 10.27
CA LEU A 53 -17.84 21.47 10.17
C LEU A 53 -17.73 22.66 11.15
N GLN A 54 -17.00 22.48 12.26
CA GLN A 54 -16.83 23.49 13.31
C GLN A 54 -15.50 24.25 13.23
N LEU A 55 -14.47 23.60 12.67
CA LEU A 55 -13.16 24.24 12.51
C LEU A 55 -13.21 25.34 11.44
N PRO A 56 -12.47 26.45 11.62
CA PRO A 56 -12.55 27.62 10.74
C PRO A 56 -11.98 27.38 9.34
N GLY A 57 -10.90 26.60 9.23
CA GLY A 57 -10.16 26.37 8.00
C GLY A 57 -10.47 25.02 7.33
N LEU A 58 -9.58 24.64 6.42
CA LEU A 58 -9.65 23.38 5.69
C LEU A 58 -9.23 22.22 6.59
N THR A 59 -9.92 21.09 6.50
CA THR A 59 -9.46 19.79 6.99
C THR A 59 -8.82 19.01 5.83
N LEU A 60 -7.50 18.77 5.93
CA LEU A 60 -6.71 18.02 4.95
C LEU A 60 -6.67 16.55 5.37
N VAL A 61 -7.31 15.67 4.60
CA VAL A 61 -7.37 14.22 4.88
C VAL A 61 -6.41 13.47 3.99
N VAL A 62 -5.39 12.88 4.60
CA VAL A 62 -4.42 12.02 3.91
C VAL A 62 -4.87 10.57 4.01
N SER A 63 -5.21 9.95 2.90
CA SER A 63 -5.61 8.54 2.84
C SER A 63 -4.92 7.83 1.66
N PRO A 64 -4.53 6.54 1.82
CA PRO A 64 -3.83 5.80 0.77
C PRO A 64 -4.77 5.19 -0.27
N LEU A 65 -6.08 5.38 -0.15
CA LEU A 65 -7.11 4.62 -0.85
C LEU A 65 -8.04 5.54 -1.65
N ILE A 66 -7.78 5.66 -2.96
CA ILE A 66 -8.56 6.53 -3.86
C ILE A 66 -10.04 6.12 -3.91
N ALA A 67 -10.34 4.82 -3.92
CA ALA A 67 -11.72 4.33 -3.93
C ALA A 67 -12.49 4.78 -2.67
N LEU A 68 -11.89 4.60 -1.49
CA LEU A 68 -12.49 5.04 -0.23
C LEU A 68 -12.70 6.56 -0.18
N MET A 69 -11.75 7.34 -0.72
CA MET A 69 -11.90 8.80 -0.81
C MET A 69 -13.16 9.18 -1.60
N LYS A 70 -13.44 8.48 -2.71
CA LYS A 70 -14.62 8.73 -3.53
C LYS A 70 -15.90 8.50 -2.73
N ASP A 71 -16.02 7.34 -2.09
CA ASP A 71 -17.20 6.98 -1.30
C ASP A 71 -17.45 7.98 -0.16
N GLN A 72 -16.37 8.40 0.54
CA GLN A 72 -16.46 9.41 1.61
C GLN A 72 -16.91 10.78 1.08
N ILE A 73 -16.43 11.18 -0.09
CA ILE A 73 -16.80 12.47 -0.70
C ILE A 73 -18.25 12.44 -1.18
N ASP A 74 -18.69 11.37 -1.82
CA ASP A 74 -20.05 11.22 -2.29
C ASP A 74 -21.02 11.26 -1.10
N PHE A 75 -20.72 10.54 0.00
CA PHE A 75 -21.46 10.62 1.25
C PHE A 75 -21.53 12.05 1.83
N LEU A 76 -20.38 12.77 1.87
CA LEU A 76 -20.34 14.14 2.39
C LEU A 76 -21.14 15.12 1.53
N ARG A 77 -21.08 14.96 0.21
CA ARG A 77 -21.86 15.78 -0.73
C ARG A 77 -23.37 15.57 -0.59
N GLU A 78 -23.83 14.34 -0.36
CA GLU A 78 -25.23 14.05 -0.02
C GLU A 78 -25.67 14.78 1.26
N LYS A 79 -24.74 15.00 2.19
CA LYS A 79 -24.95 15.79 3.42
C LYS A 79 -24.72 17.29 3.23
N SER A 80 -24.57 17.77 1.99
CA SER A 80 -24.29 19.17 1.66
C SER A 80 -22.99 19.72 2.27
N VAL A 81 -22.00 18.85 2.51
CA VAL A 81 -20.66 19.23 2.99
C VAL A 81 -19.72 19.36 1.80
N ALA A 82 -19.08 20.52 1.67
CA ALA A 82 -18.15 20.81 0.58
C ALA A 82 -16.85 20.01 0.74
N ALA A 83 -16.74 18.90 0.03
CA ALA A 83 -15.60 18.00 0.01
C ALA A 83 -15.11 17.72 -1.41
N ALA A 84 -13.80 17.63 -1.57
CA ALA A 84 -13.15 17.30 -2.84
C ALA A 84 -11.97 16.34 -2.60
N ARG A 85 -11.49 15.72 -3.67
CA ARG A 85 -10.26 14.93 -3.68
C ARG A 85 -9.23 15.53 -4.62
N PHE A 86 -7.97 15.23 -4.33
CA PHE A 86 -6.85 15.64 -5.15
C PHE A 86 -5.88 14.47 -5.32
N ASP A 87 -6.17 13.62 -6.29
CA ASP A 87 -5.42 12.40 -6.57
C ASP A 87 -5.01 12.29 -8.05
N SER A 88 -4.38 11.18 -8.43
CA SER A 88 -3.87 10.96 -9.79
C SER A 88 -4.95 10.55 -10.81
N SER A 89 -6.19 10.30 -10.38
CA SER A 89 -7.27 9.86 -11.26
C SER A 89 -8.13 11.02 -11.79
N LEU A 90 -7.89 12.25 -11.30
CA LEU A 90 -8.62 13.43 -11.74
C LEU A 90 -8.27 13.79 -13.18
N THR A 91 -9.31 14.13 -13.96
CA THR A 91 -9.17 14.80 -15.25
C THR A 91 -8.64 16.23 -15.05
N LEU A 92 -8.12 16.84 -16.10
CA LEU A 92 -7.63 18.22 -16.04
C LEU A 92 -8.74 19.21 -15.64
N ALA A 93 -9.96 19.00 -16.13
CA ALA A 93 -11.12 19.83 -15.78
C ALA A 93 -11.48 19.73 -14.30
N GLU A 94 -11.52 18.51 -13.74
CA GLU A 94 -11.75 18.29 -12.31
C GLU A 94 -10.63 18.89 -11.46
N PHE A 95 -9.37 18.73 -11.87
CA PHE A 95 -8.21 19.32 -11.21
C PHE A 95 -8.32 20.86 -11.14
N THR A 96 -8.70 21.49 -12.25
CA THR A 96 -8.84 22.95 -12.35
C THR A 96 -9.96 23.44 -11.43
N GLU A 97 -11.10 22.73 -11.43
CA GLU A 97 -12.25 23.08 -10.58
C GLU A 97 -11.91 22.93 -9.08
N VAL A 98 -11.31 21.83 -8.66
CA VAL A 98 -10.88 21.66 -7.26
C VAL A 98 -9.87 22.74 -6.87
N SER A 99 -8.93 23.08 -7.75
CA SER A 99 -7.96 24.15 -7.53
C SER A 99 -8.63 25.53 -7.40
N ARG A 100 -9.69 25.80 -8.15
CA ARG A 100 -10.50 27.01 -8.05
C ARG A 100 -11.24 27.08 -6.71
N GLN A 101 -11.91 26.00 -6.31
CA GLN A 101 -12.63 25.90 -5.04
C GLN A 101 -11.69 26.07 -3.84
N LEU A 102 -10.50 25.48 -3.92
CA LEU A 102 -9.47 25.60 -2.88
C LEU A 102 -9.03 27.06 -2.69
N ARG A 103 -8.69 27.76 -3.80
CA ARG A 103 -8.30 29.18 -3.75
C ARG A 103 -9.42 30.11 -3.27
N ALA A 104 -10.68 29.73 -3.53
CA ALA A 104 -11.85 30.46 -3.06
C ALA A 104 -12.27 30.13 -1.63
N ASN A 105 -11.53 29.28 -0.90
CA ASN A 105 -11.84 28.78 0.44
C ASN A 105 -13.26 28.19 0.53
N GLN A 106 -13.72 27.50 -0.53
CA GLN A 106 -15.05 26.91 -0.60
C GLN A 106 -15.11 25.47 -0.07
N LEU A 107 -13.94 24.85 0.17
CA LEU A 107 -13.86 23.47 0.67
C LEU A 107 -13.76 23.40 2.18
N ARG A 108 -14.46 22.43 2.78
CA ARG A 108 -14.32 22.04 4.18
C ARG A 108 -13.35 20.88 4.35
N LEU A 109 -13.41 19.89 3.45
CA LEU A 109 -12.50 18.74 3.45
C LEU A 109 -11.82 18.60 2.09
N LEU A 110 -10.52 18.34 2.12
CA LEU A 110 -9.74 17.97 0.95
C LEU A 110 -9.04 16.63 1.20
N TYR A 111 -9.42 15.62 0.44
CA TYR A 111 -8.78 14.30 0.48
C TYR A 111 -7.60 14.27 -0.49
N VAL A 112 -6.46 13.78 -0.02
CA VAL A 112 -5.24 13.67 -0.80
C VAL A 112 -4.55 12.34 -0.58
N SER A 113 -3.87 11.84 -1.60
CA SER A 113 -2.96 10.71 -1.41
C SER A 113 -1.63 11.19 -0.79
N PRO A 114 -0.93 10.34 -0.01
CA PRO A 114 0.33 10.72 0.64
C PRO A 114 1.40 11.16 -0.37
N GLU A 115 1.43 10.55 -1.56
CA GLU A 115 2.37 10.87 -2.63
C GLU A 115 2.20 12.32 -3.14
N ARG A 116 0.99 12.89 -3.04
CA ARG A 116 0.74 14.30 -3.42
C ARG A 116 1.45 15.28 -2.51
N LEU A 117 1.57 14.97 -1.22
CA LEU A 117 2.29 15.80 -0.26
C LEU A 117 3.82 15.73 -0.43
N SER A 118 4.33 14.78 -1.19
CA SER A 118 5.71 14.76 -1.66
C SER A 118 5.95 15.69 -2.87
N ASN A 119 4.89 16.20 -3.52
CA ASN A 119 5.01 17.11 -4.66
C ASN A 119 5.11 18.56 -4.18
N GLU A 120 6.25 19.18 -4.39
CA GLU A 120 6.53 20.54 -3.90
C GLU A 120 5.55 21.60 -4.45
N LYS A 121 5.17 21.51 -5.73
CA LYS A 121 4.19 22.44 -6.32
C LYS A 121 2.83 22.35 -5.66
N PHE A 122 2.40 21.13 -5.35
CA PHE A 122 1.15 20.91 -4.63
C PHE A 122 1.22 21.48 -3.21
N VAL A 123 2.30 21.21 -2.49
CA VAL A 123 2.53 21.77 -1.15
C VAL A 123 2.58 23.30 -1.19
N GLN A 124 3.22 23.89 -2.20
CA GLN A 124 3.24 25.34 -2.39
C GLN A 124 1.84 25.91 -2.66
N SER A 125 0.98 25.20 -3.41
CA SER A 125 -0.40 25.64 -3.65
C SER A 125 -1.25 25.68 -2.39
N LEU A 126 -0.92 24.83 -1.39
CA LEU A 126 -1.59 24.79 -0.09
C LEU A 126 -1.06 25.81 0.92
N ARG A 127 0.10 26.45 0.70
CA ARG A 127 0.73 27.36 1.68
C ARG A 127 -0.11 28.59 2.05
N HIS A 128 -1.02 28.98 1.16
CA HIS A 128 -1.91 30.13 1.36
C HIS A 128 -3.29 29.73 1.87
N THR A 129 -3.51 28.43 2.07
CA THR A 129 -4.77 27.89 2.62
C THR A 129 -4.62 27.74 4.11
N ASP A 130 -5.58 28.23 4.90
CA ASP A 130 -5.62 28.00 6.33
C ASP A 130 -6.10 26.55 6.57
N ILE A 131 -5.16 25.68 6.97
CA ILE A 131 -5.43 24.27 7.26
C ILE A 131 -5.52 24.11 8.77
N SER A 132 -6.73 23.93 9.27
CA SER A 132 -7.00 23.78 10.69
C SER A 132 -6.64 22.41 11.23
N LEU A 133 -6.80 21.36 10.45
CA LEU A 133 -6.59 19.97 10.84
C LEU A 133 -5.96 19.16 9.71
N MET A 134 -4.94 18.38 10.04
CA MET A 134 -4.43 17.30 9.18
C MET A 134 -4.90 15.97 9.74
N VAL A 135 -5.61 15.20 8.93
CA VAL A 135 -6.04 13.84 9.25
C VAL A 135 -5.17 12.86 8.51
N ILE A 136 -4.64 11.88 9.22
CA ILE A 136 -3.83 10.80 8.63
C ILE A 136 -4.57 9.49 8.84
N ASP A 137 -5.23 9.04 7.79
CA ASP A 137 -5.90 7.75 7.78
C ASP A 137 -4.88 6.63 7.52
N GLU A 138 -5.16 5.43 8.03
CA GLU A 138 -4.25 4.29 8.04
C GLU A 138 -2.85 4.65 8.59
N ALA A 139 -2.82 5.40 9.68
CA ALA A 139 -1.59 5.94 10.26
C ALA A 139 -0.54 4.87 10.65
N HIS A 140 -0.94 3.59 10.77
CA HIS A 140 0.01 2.49 10.96
C HIS A 140 1.04 2.36 9.81
N CYS A 141 0.73 2.92 8.64
CA CYS A 141 1.66 2.95 7.51
C CYS A 141 2.92 3.79 7.75
N ILE A 142 2.94 4.65 8.79
CA ILE A 142 4.12 5.47 9.13
C ILE A 142 5.20 4.67 9.83
N SER A 143 4.82 3.63 10.57
CA SER A 143 5.80 2.83 11.30
C SER A 143 6.50 1.85 10.35
N GLU A 144 7.83 1.87 10.32
CA GLU A 144 8.64 0.89 9.60
C GLU A 144 8.42 -0.53 10.14
N TRP A 145 7.90 -0.62 11.36
CA TRP A 145 7.50 -1.85 12.03
C TRP A 145 6.04 -2.22 11.79
N GLY A 146 5.30 -1.42 11.02
CA GLY A 146 3.90 -1.67 10.65
C GLY A 146 3.79 -2.74 9.54
N HIS A 147 2.68 -3.46 9.53
CA HIS A 147 2.41 -4.53 8.57
C HIS A 147 2.18 -4.05 7.11
N ASN A 148 1.86 -2.76 6.93
CA ASN A 148 1.60 -2.11 5.63
C ASN A 148 2.41 -0.82 5.49
N PHE A 149 3.70 -0.87 5.82
CA PHE A 149 4.59 0.27 5.71
C PHE A 149 4.55 0.91 4.32
N ARG A 150 4.40 2.23 4.28
CA ARG A 150 4.45 3.05 3.05
C ARG A 150 5.45 4.19 3.24
N PRO A 151 6.51 4.24 2.41
CA PRO A 151 7.57 5.25 2.55
C PRO A 151 7.05 6.69 2.57
N ASP A 152 6.04 7.00 1.74
CA ASP A 152 5.49 8.36 1.65
C ASP A 152 4.84 8.84 2.95
N TYR A 153 4.43 7.95 3.85
CA TYR A 153 3.90 8.32 5.17
C TYR A 153 4.95 8.91 6.09
N LEU A 154 6.21 8.50 5.97
CA LEU A 154 7.31 9.08 6.75
C LEU A 154 7.50 10.58 6.45
N LYS A 155 7.14 11.03 5.24
CA LYS A 155 7.25 12.43 4.82
C LYS A 155 6.14 13.33 5.35
N LEU A 156 5.08 12.76 5.95
CA LEU A 156 3.92 13.52 6.41
C LEU A 156 4.26 14.45 7.59
N VAL A 157 5.23 14.08 8.41
CA VAL A 157 5.73 14.94 9.50
C VAL A 157 6.32 16.23 8.92
N ALA A 158 7.23 16.11 7.97
CA ALA A 158 7.82 17.27 7.30
C ALA A 158 6.79 18.08 6.50
N ALA A 159 5.80 17.43 5.89
CA ALA A 159 4.71 18.12 5.20
C ALA A 159 3.85 18.96 6.16
N ARG A 160 3.54 18.42 7.36
CA ARG A 160 2.86 19.15 8.44
C ARG A 160 3.59 20.44 8.82
N GLU A 161 4.90 20.35 9.04
CA GLU A 161 5.74 21.50 9.41
C GLU A 161 5.79 22.54 8.30
N ARG A 162 6.00 22.11 7.06
CA ARG A 162 6.05 23.00 5.87
C ARG A 162 4.74 23.73 5.63
N LEU A 163 3.60 23.10 5.91
CA LEU A 163 2.25 23.67 5.80
C LEU A 163 1.81 24.38 7.09
N ARG A 164 2.61 24.36 8.15
CA ARG A 164 2.33 25.00 9.46
C ARG A 164 1.00 24.55 10.08
N ILE A 165 0.66 23.27 9.91
CA ILE A 165 -0.60 22.72 10.42
C ILE A 165 -0.52 22.53 11.92
N ARG A 166 -1.48 23.10 12.66
CA ARG A 166 -1.46 23.16 14.13
C ARG A 166 -1.78 21.80 14.77
N SER A 167 -2.86 21.17 14.35
CA SER A 167 -3.33 19.91 14.94
C SER A 167 -3.36 18.78 13.92
N VAL A 168 -3.12 17.56 14.44
CA VAL A 168 -3.12 16.33 13.65
C VAL A 168 -4.01 15.31 14.33
N LEU A 169 -4.87 14.66 13.55
CA LEU A 169 -5.60 13.46 13.96
C LEU A 169 -5.05 12.27 13.18
N THR A 170 -4.49 11.30 13.87
CA THR A 170 -4.03 10.04 13.29
C THR A 170 -5.06 8.94 13.57
N LEU A 171 -5.46 8.22 12.52
CA LEU A 171 -6.49 7.18 12.58
C LEU A 171 -5.93 5.86 12.08
N THR A 172 -6.20 4.79 12.79
CA THR A 172 -5.87 3.44 12.33
C THR A 172 -6.83 2.41 12.91
N ALA A 173 -6.94 1.26 12.21
CA ALA A 173 -7.71 0.12 12.71
C ALA A 173 -6.82 -0.96 13.34
N THR A 174 -5.50 -0.89 13.20
CA THR A 174 -4.58 -2.00 13.48
C THR A 174 -3.23 -1.48 13.97
N ALA A 175 -3.20 -0.86 15.14
CA ALA A 175 -1.92 -0.46 15.76
C ALA A 175 -1.62 -1.34 16.98
N THR A 176 -0.46 -1.99 16.95
CA THR A 176 0.13 -2.56 18.17
C THR A 176 0.63 -1.44 19.08
N PRO A 177 0.86 -1.67 20.38
CA PRO A 177 1.39 -0.67 21.28
C PRO A 177 2.67 0.00 20.76
N LYS A 178 3.56 -0.76 20.13
CA LYS A 178 4.79 -0.24 19.53
C LYS A 178 4.49 0.73 18.37
N VAL A 179 3.61 0.33 17.46
CA VAL A 179 3.19 1.18 16.32
C VAL A 179 2.51 2.46 16.81
N GLY A 180 1.65 2.36 17.83
CA GLY A 180 1.01 3.52 18.45
C GLY A 180 2.04 4.49 19.06
N GLN A 181 3.04 3.98 19.77
CA GLN A 181 4.14 4.79 20.31
C GLN A 181 4.95 5.49 19.21
N ASP A 182 5.23 4.80 18.09
CA ASP A 182 5.93 5.40 16.95
C ASP A 182 5.11 6.54 16.34
N ILE A 183 3.80 6.38 16.18
CA ILE A 183 2.88 7.43 15.72
C ILE A 183 2.87 8.62 16.70
N CYS A 184 2.73 8.34 18.00
CA CYS A 184 2.72 9.40 19.02
C CYS A 184 4.02 10.19 19.01
N ARG A 185 5.17 9.52 18.90
CA ARG A 185 6.47 10.18 18.82
C ARG A 185 6.59 11.03 17.55
N ALA A 186 6.16 10.50 16.39
CA ALA A 186 6.26 11.20 15.11
C ALA A 186 5.45 12.50 15.08
N PHE A 187 4.26 12.53 15.69
CA PHE A 187 3.37 13.69 15.66
C PHE A 187 3.26 14.46 16.98
N ALA A 188 4.13 14.15 17.97
CA ALA A 188 4.10 14.74 19.29
C ALA A 188 2.69 14.66 19.92
N ILE A 189 2.13 13.44 19.99
CA ILE A 189 0.83 13.17 20.60
C ILE A 189 1.08 12.78 22.06
N GLU A 190 0.44 13.54 22.97
CA GLU A 190 0.53 13.27 24.42
C GLU A 190 -0.26 11.99 24.77
N PRO A 191 0.14 11.26 25.84
CA PRO A 191 -0.52 10.01 26.23
C PRO A 191 -2.03 10.15 26.48
N ASP A 192 -2.47 11.28 27.03
CA ASP A 192 -3.89 11.57 27.31
C ASP A 192 -4.74 11.76 26.05
N HIS A 193 -4.10 11.91 24.90
CA HIS A 193 -4.76 12.04 23.60
C HIS A 193 -4.61 10.81 22.72
N TRP A 194 -4.26 9.66 23.31
CA TRP A 194 -4.33 8.35 22.68
C TRP A 194 -5.62 7.65 23.08
N TYR A 195 -6.57 7.59 22.16
CA TYR A 195 -7.87 6.95 22.33
C TYR A 195 -7.86 5.59 21.63
N GLN A 196 -8.27 4.56 22.36
CA GLN A 196 -8.36 3.21 21.81
C GLN A 196 -9.69 2.58 22.18
N ASP A 197 -10.43 2.12 21.17
CA ASP A 197 -11.59 1.26 21.39
C ASP A 197 -11.15 -0.21 21.45
N SER A 198 -11.95 -1.01 22.14
CA SER A 198 -11.68 -2.44 22.28
C SER A 198 -11.71 -3.15 20.92
N PHE A 199 -10.73 -4.02 20.70
CA PHE A 199 -10.69 -4.96 19.58
C PHE A 199 -11.59 -6.17 19.80
N TYR A 200 -12.19 -6.31 20.97
CA TYR A 200 -13.07 -7.43 21.28
C TYR A 200 -14.39 -7.33 20.51
N ARG A 201 -14.67 -8.37 19.76
CA ARG A 201 -15.90 -8.52 18.97
C ARG A 201 -16.63 -9.79 19.42
N PRO A 202 -17.57 -9.69 20.40
CA PRO A 202 -18.24 -10.85 20.98
C PRO A 202 -19.11 -11.63 19.97
N ASN A 203 -19.49 -10.99 18.88
CA ASN A 203 -20.28 -11.63 17.82
C ASN A 203 -19.44 -12.41 16.80
N LEU A 204 -18.09 -12.38 16.88
CA LEU A 204 -17.22 -13.12 15.97
C LEU A 204 -16.75 -14.43 16.59
N LYS A 205 -17.14 -15.56 16.03
CA LYS A 205 -16.63 -16.87 16.41
C LYS A 205 -15.36 -17.19 15.64
N LEU A 206 -14.22 -17.27 16.33
CA LEU A 206 -12.94 -17.63 15.74
C LEU A 206 -12.73 -19.15 15.80
N SER A 207 -12.36 -19.75 14.67
CA SER A 207 -12.04 -21.17 14.55
C SER A 207 -10.80 -21.34 13.68
N LEU A 208 -9.85 -22.13 14.14
CA LEU A 208 -8.63 -22.43 13.43
C LEU A 208 -8.50 -23.95 13.29
N SER A 209 -8.34 -24.40 12.05
CA SER A 209 -8.19 -25.82 11.73
C SER A 209 -6.89 -26.07 10.99
N VAL A 210 -6.06 -26.96 11.50
CA VAL A 210 -4.86 -27.42 10.77
C VAL A 210 -5.27 -28.53 9.81
N CYS A 211 -4.85 -28.41 8.57
CA CYS A 211 -5.17 -29.40 7.53
C CYS A 211 -3.97 -29.65 6.62
N SER A 212 -3.93 -30.84 6.02
CA SER A 212 -2.99 -31.11 4.94
C SER A 212 -3.42 -30.37 3.65
N LYS A 213 -2.48 -30.20 2.72
CA LYS A 213 -2.79 -29.59 1.41
C LYS A 213 -3.92 -30.33 0.67
N LYS A 214 -4.05 -31.66 0.85
CA LYS A 214 -5.06 -32.49 0.20
C LYS A 214 -6.45 -32.29 0.81
N ASP A 215 -6.51 -32.11 2.12
CA ASP A 215 -7.76 -32.07 2.88
C ASP A 215 -8.35 -30.65 2.97
N ARG A 216 -7.56 -29.61 2.67
CA ARG A 216 -7.98 -28.21 2.83
C ARG A 216 -9.20 -27.83 1.98
N LEU A 217 -9.21 -28.20 0.70
CA LEU A 217 -10.37 -27.94 -0.18
C LEU A 217 -11.61 -28.73 0.25
N PRO A 218 -11.55 -30.05 0.47
CA PRO A 218 -12.68 -30.81 1.03
C PRO A 218 -13.20 -30.23 2.36
N ALA A 219 -12.32 -29.82 3.27
CA ALA A 219 -12.71 -29.20 4.53
C ALA A 219 -13.47 -27.89 4.31
N LEU A 220 -12.97 -27.00 3.42
CA LEU A 220 -13.66 -25.76 3.06
C LEU A 220 -15.05 -26.03 2.51
N LEU A 221 -15.16 -26.88 1.47
CA LEU A 221 -16.44 -27.17 0.81
C LEU A 221 -17.44 -27.78 1.80
N GLY A 222 -16.99 -28.73 2.65
CA GLY A 222 -17.84 -29.32 3.69
C GLY A 222 -18.30 -28.30 4.75
N ASN A 223 -17.46 -27.33 5.11
CA ASN A 223 -17.82 -26.28 6.06
C ASN A 223 -18.79 -25.26 5.46
N VAL A 224 -18.58 -24.88 4.20
CA VAL A 224 -19.50 -23.98 3.46
C VAL A 224 -20.87 -24.65 3.30
N GLN A 225 -20.91 -25.92 2.92
CA GLN A 225 -22.17 -26.66 2.70
C GLN A 225 -23.00 -26.85 3.97
N LYS A 226 -22.36 -26.98 5.14
CA LYS A 226 -23.04 -27.19 6.44
C LYS A 226 -23.64 -25.90 7.01
N ARG A 227 -23.30 -24.74 6.48
CA ARG A 227 -23.71 -23.45 7.04
C ARG A 227 -24.83 -22.81 6.22
N PRO A 228 -25.72 -22.04 6.86
CA PRO A 228 -26.71 -21.26 6.13
C PRO A 228 -26.04 -20.32 5.09
N PRO A 229 -26.68 -20.10 3.93
CA PRO A 229 -26.17 -19.13 2.97
C PRO A 229 -26.01 -17.73 3.59
N GLY A 230 -24.94 -17.02 3.20
CA GLY A 230 -24.69 -15.66 3.68
C GLY A 230 -23.47 -15.04 2.98
N PRO A 231 -23.37 -13.71 2.93
CA PRO A 231 -22.25 -13.03 2.28
C PRO A 231 -20.91 -13.50 2.88
N THR A 232 -20.01 -13.93 2.00
CA THR A 232 -18.78 -14.63 2.39
C THR A 232 -17.55 -14.02 1.71
N ILE A 233 -16.48 -13.85 2.47
CA ILE A 233 -15.15 -13.52 1.93
C ILE A 233 -14.21 -14.69 2.20
N LEU A 234 -13.50 -15.13 1.15
CA LEU A 234 -12.45 -16.16 1.24
C LEU A 234 -11.10 -15.52 0.91
N TYR A 235 -10.21 -15.41 1.89
CA TYR A 235 -8.88 -14.84 1.69
C TYR A 235 -7.88 -15.89 1.21
N VAL A 236 -7.15 -15.53 0.15
CA VAL A 236 -6.08 -16.33 -0.45
C VAL A 236 -4.84 -15.47 -0.68
N THR A 237 -3.67 -16.11 -0.76
CA THR A 237 -2.40 -15.39 -0.93
C THR A 237 -2.12 -15.03 -2.39
N LEU A 238 -2.46 -15.91 -3.34
CA LEU A 238 -2.07 -15.77 -4.75
C LEU A 238 -3.28 -15.49 -5.66
N GLN A 239 -3.09 -14.63 -6.67
CA GLN A 239 -4.11 -14.31 -7.68
C GLN A 239 -4.65 -15.56 -8.37
N ARG A 240 -3.75 -16.45 -8.82
CA ARG A 240 -4.12 -17.74 -9.44
C ARG A 240 -4.99 -18.61 -8.52
N THR A 241 -4.76 -18.53 -7.22
CA THR A 241 -5.56 -19.27 -6.23
C THR A 241 -6.96 -18.66 -6.09
N ALA A 242 -7.07 -17.32 -6.19
CA ALA A 242 -8.37 -16.65 -6.17
C ALA A 242 -9.26 -17.08 -7.35
N GLU A 243 -8.69 -17.07 -8.56
CA GLU A 243 -9.40 -17.48 -9.78
C GLU A 243 -9.80 -18.95 -9.73
N TRP A 244 -8.84 -19.82 -9.39
CA TRP A 244 -9.07 -21.26 -9.29
C TRP A 244 -10.14 -21.62 -8.26
N LEU A 245 -10.07 -21.06 -7.05
CA LEU A 245 -11.01 -21.40 -5.97
C LEU A 245 -12.41 -20.83 -6.25
N ALA A 246 -12.50 -19.63 -6.85
CA ALA A 246 -13.79 -19.07 -7.26
C ALA A 246 -14.48 -19.97 -8.29
N GLN A 247 -13.73 -20.50 -9.27
CA GLN A 247 -14.26 -21.44 -10.25
C GLN A 247 -14.78 -22.73 -9.59
N ILE A 248 -14.00 -23.32 -8.69
CA ILE A 248 -14.43 -24.53 -7.93
C ILE A 248 -15.71 -24.28 -7.15
N LEU A 249 -15.86 -23.13 -6.51
CA LEU A 249 -17.09 -22.79 -5.80
C LEU A 249 -18.29 -22.69 -6.74
N VAL A 250 -18.13 -22.07 -7.91
CA VAL A 250 -19.19 -22.01 -8.94
C VAL A 250 -19.56 -23.39 -9.45
N GLU A 251 -18.59 -24.27 -9.72
CA GLU A 251 -18.83 -25.67 -10.15
C GLU A 251 -19.58 -26.48 -9.10
N ASN A 252 -19.48 -26.11 -7.81
CA ASN A 252 -20.24 -26.72 -6.70
C ASN A 252 -21.55 -25.99 -6.39
N GLY A 253 -22.00 -25.07 -7.23
CA GLY A 253 -23.32 -24.42 -7.15
C GLY A 253 -23.41 -23.16 -6.30
N TRP A 254 -22.29 -22.55 -5.89
CA TRP A 254 -22.28 -21.27 -5.17
C TRP A 254 -22.04 -20.09 -6.12
N GLU A 255 -22.62 -18.94 -5.80
CA GLU A 255 -22.31 -17.67 -6.46
C GLU A 255 -20.97 -17.14 -5.97
N ALA A 256 -19.90 -17.36 -6.72
CA ALA A 256 -18.56 -16.92 -6.33
C ALA A 256 -17.85 -16.13 -7.42
N LYS A 257 -17.10 -15.09 -7.03
CA LYS A 257 -16.26 -14.30 -7.93
C LYS A 257 -14.87 -14.12 -7.34
N ALA A 258 -13.84 -14.16 -8.21
CA ALA A 258 -12.47 -13.83 -7.82
C ALA A 258 -12.26 -12.31 -7.77
N TYR A 259 -11.39 -11.83 -6.85
CA TYR A 259 -11.00 -10.42 -6.78
C TYR A 259 -9.51 -10.27 -6.43
N HIS A 260 -8.74 -9.58 -7.26
CA HIS A 260 -7.33 -9.31 -6.98
C HIS A 260 -6.81 -8.09 -7.76
N ALA A 261 -5.65 -7.58 -7.36
CA ALA A 261 -5.05 -6.36 -7.94
C ALA A 261 -4.66 -6.48 -9.43
N GLY A 262 -4.53 -7.70 -9.96
CA GLY A 262 -4.25 -7.93 -11.38
C GLY A 262 -5.45 -7.77 -12.31
N MET A 263 -6.65 -7.52 -11.77
CA MET A 263 -7.86 -7.26 -12.56
C MET A 263 -7.97 -5.80 -12.93
N ASP A 264 -8.64 -5.51 -14.06
CA ASP A 264 -8.98 -4.15 -14.47
C ASP A 264 -9.88 -3.47 -13.45
N SER A 265 -9.77 -2.13 -13.36
CA SER A 265 -10.51 -1.35 -12.37
C SER A 265 -12.02 -1.46 -12.54
N GLU A 266 -12.52 -1.49 -13.78
CA GLU A 266 -13.95 -1.65 -14.09
C GLU A 266 -14.48 -2.97 -13.53
N LYS A 267 -13.80 -4.08 -13.84
CA LYS A 267 -14.18 -5.41 -13.35
C LYS A 267 -14.12 -5.50 -11.82
N ARG A 268 -13.16 -4.84 -11.19
CA ARG A 268 -13.09 -4.77 -9.72
C ARG A 268 -14.30 -4.04 -9.13
N ASN A 269 -14.70 -2.92 -9.72
CA ASN A 269 -15.88 -2.16 -9.29
C ASN A 269 -17.16 -2.98 -9.47
N GLU A 270 -17.35 -3.64 -10.62
CA GLU A 270 -18.50 -4.51 -10.86
C GLU A 270 -18.64 -5.65 -9.84
N ILE A 271 -17.51 -6.27 -9.44
CA ILE A 271 -17.51 -7.34 -8.44
C ILE A 271 -17.82 -6.77 -7.05
N GLN A 272 -17.30 -5.61 -6.73
CA GLN A 272 -17.58 -4.92 -5.47
C GLN A 272 -19.06 -4.56 -5.36
N ASP A 273 -19.63 -3.92 -6.39
CA ASP A 273 -21.04 -3.52 -6.43
C ASP A 273 -21.97 -4.74 -6.33
N TRP A 274 -21.65 -5.80 -7.09
CA TRP A 274 -22.38 -7.06 -6.98
C TRP A 274 -22.32 -7.64 -5.56
N PHE A 275 -21.16 -7.68 -4.92
CA PHE A 275 -21.02 -8.20 -3.57
C PHE A 275 -21.78 -7.35 -2.54
N MET A 276 -21.76 -6.03 -2.69
CA MET A 276 -22.50 -5.12 -1.81
C MET A 276 -24.02 -5.37 -1.85
N GLN A 277 -24.56 -5.76 -3.01
CA GLN A 277 -25.99 -6.03 -3.20
C GLN A 277 -26.40 -7.47 -2.89
N SER A 278 -25.48 -8.43 -2.94
CA SER A 278 -25.80 -9.86 -2.76
C SER A 278 -25.97 -10.24 -1.29
N ASP A 279 -26.96 -11.06 -0.99
CA ASP A 279 -27.21 -11.63 0.35
C ASP A 279 -26.53 -12.99 0.56
N THR A 280 -25.99 -13.60 -0.49
CA THR A 280 -25.37 -14.95 -0.43
C THR A 280 -24.05 -15.04 -1.17
N GLY A 281 -23.64 -13.97 -1.87
CA GLY A 281 -22.45 -13.95 -2.73
C GLY A 281 -21.15 -14.25 -1.99
N MET A 282 -20.24 -14.91 -2.67
CA MET A 282 -18.92 -15.24 -2.18
C MET A 282 -17.85 -14.51 -2.99
N VAL A 283 -16.91 -13.84 -2.32
CA VAL A 283 -15.74 -13.27 -2.97
C VAL A 283 -14.49 -14.01 -2.52
N VAL A 284 -13.78 -14.60 -3.49
CA VAL A 284 -12.47 -15.19 -3.25
C VAL A 284 -11.40 -14.15 -3.59
N ALA A 285 -10.69 -13.69 -2.60
CA ALA A 285 -9.87 -12.50 -2.77
C ALA A 285 -8.48 -12.60 -2.17
N THR A 286 -7.55 -11.88 -2.79
CA THR A 286 -6.31 -11.48 -2.10
C THR A 286 -6.59 -10.30 -1.18
N ILE A 287 -5.59 -9.88 -0.41
CA ILE A 287 -5.65 -8.68 0.46
C ILE A 287 -6.11 -7.39 -0.28
N ALA A 288 -6.16 -7.41 -1.61
CA ALA A 288 -6.69 -6.30 -2.41
C ALA A 288 -8.19 -6.04 -2.20
N PHE A 289 -8.95 -7.07 -1.79
CA PHE A 289 -10.38 -6.95 -1.46
C PHE A 289 -10.53 -6.72 0.03
N GLY A 290 -10.87 -5.51 0.36
CA GLY A 290 -11.04 -5.27 1.77
C GLY A 290 -11.09 -3.80 2.14
N MET A 291 -10.09 -3.03 1.80
CA MET A 291 -10.09 -1.60 2.09
C MET A 291 -11.20 -0.92 1.27
N GLY A 292 -12.16 -0.28 1.94
CA GLY A 292 -13.32 0.33 1.28
C GLY A 292 -14.60 -0.53 1.24
N ILE A 293 -14.59 -1.77 1.70
CA ILE A 293 -15.79 -2.61 1.76
C ILE A 293 -16.55 -2.31 3.07
N ASP A 294 -17.71 -1.70 2.96
CA ASP A 294 -18.59 -1.38 4.11
C ASP A 294 -19.92 -2.14 4.07
N LYS A 295 -19.85 -3.46 3.87
CA LYS A 295 -20.99 -4.36 3.96
C LYS A 295 -21.16 -4.86 5.39
N ALA A 296 -22.29 -4.50 6.01
CA ALA A 296 -22.54 -4.77 7.43
C ALA A 296 -22.80 -6.26 7.72
N ASN A 297 -23.46 -6.96 6.80
CA ASN A 297 -24.02 -8.31 7.01
C ASN A 297 -23.11 -9.46 6.53
N ILE A 298 -21.78 -9.29 6.48
CA ILE A 298 -20.88 -10.40 6.12
C ILE A 298 -20.94 -11.45 7.23
N ARG A 299 -21.36 -12.68 6.86
CA ARG A 299 -21.55 -13.79 7.81
C ARG A 299 -20.31 -14.66 7.98
N TYR A 300 -19.50 -14.79 6.92
CA TYR A 300 -18.38 -15.72 6.92
C TYR A 300 -17.12 -15.06 6.37
N VAL A 301 -16.02 -15.22 7.10
CA VAL A 301 -14.67 -14.91 6.61
C VAL A 301 -13.83 -16.17 6.73
N TYR A 302 -13.38 -16.68 5.60
CA TYR A 302 -12.49 -17.83 5.54
C TYR A 302 -11.07 -17.38 5.15
N HIS A 303 -10.08 -17.87 5.87
CA HIS A 303 -8.70 -17.83 5.44
C HIS A 303 -8.32 -19.19 4.85
N PHE A 304 -8.39 -19.30 3.53
CA PHE A 304 -7.94 -20.50 2.81
C PHE A 304 -6.41 -20.61 2.84
N ASN A 305 -5.70 -19.48 2.81
CA ASN A 305 -4.27 -19.41 3.08
C ASN A 305 -4.01 -18.58 4.35
N LEU A 306 -2.84 -18.75 4.96
CA LEU A 306 -2.42 -17.99 6.13
C LEU A 306 -2.35 -16.49 5.83
N PRO A 307 -2.78 -15.61 6.75
CA PRO A 307 -2.53 -14.18 6.68
C PRO A 307 -1.05 -13.89 6.97
N LYS A 308 -0.55 -12.75 6.49
CA LYS A 308 0.86 -12.35 6.68
C LYS A 308 1.21 -12.02 8.14
N SER A 309 0.22 -11.55 8.89
CA SER A 309 0.41 -11.09 10.28
C SER A 309 -0.92 -11.10 11.02
N LEU A 310 -0.88 -10.94 12.36
CA LEU A 310 -2.08 -10.84 13.19
C LEU A 310 -2.85 -9.54 12.91
N GLU A 311 -2.19 -8.47 12.52
CA GLU A 311 -2.84 -7.22 12.13
C GLU A 311 -3.67 -7.40 10.84
N ASN A 312 -3.11 -8.07 9.83
CA ASN A 312 -3.86 -8.43 8.62
C ASN A 312 -5.05 -9.32 8.98
N TYR A 313 -4.82 -10.35 9.81
CA TYR A 313 -5.89 -11.23 10.27
C TYR A 313 -7.02 -10.45 10.96
N ALA A 314 -6.68 -9.57 11.92
CA ALA A 314 -7.66 -8.74 12.64
C ALA A 314 -8.43 -7.80 11.69
N GLN A 315 -7.75 -7.20 10.71
CA GLN A 315 -8.37 -6.33 9.72
C GLN A 315 -9.34 -7.09 8.80
N GLU A 316 -8.97 -8.32 8.42
CA GLU A 316 -9.75 -9.18 7.53
C GLU A 316 -10.98 -9.76 8.24
N ILE A 317 -10.84 -10.30 9.45
CA ILE A 317 -11.99 -10.78 10.24
C ILE A 317 -12.87 -9.63 10.73
N GLY A 318 -12.31 -8.44 10.95
CA GLY A 318 -13.04 -7.23 11.35
C GLY A 318 -14.11 -6.76 10.35
N ARG A 319 -14.17 -7.37 9.15
CA ARG A 319 -15.21 -7.11 8.16
C ARG A 319 -16.50 -7.86 8.46
N ALA A 320 -16.40 -8.99 9.16
CA ALA A 320 -17.55 -9.82 9.51
C ALA A 320 -18.43 -9.15 10.58
N GLY A 321 -19.73 -9.31 10.45
CA GLY A 321 -20.71 -8.97 11.50
C GLY A 321 -20.66 -7.54 12.01
N ARG A 322 -20.50 -6.56 11.16
CA ARG A 322 -20.54 -5.13 11.57
C ARG A 322 -21.92 -4.70 12.05
N ASP A 323 -22.95 -5.43 11.68
CA ASP A 323 -24.33 -5.29 12.17
C ASP A 323 -24.54 -5.87 13.58
N GLY A 324 -23.49 -6.40 14.23
CA GLY A 324 -23.57 -7.04 15.54
C GLY A 324 -24.08 -8.47 15.53
N GLN A 325 -24.51 -8.99 14.38
CA GLN A 325 -25.04 -10.36 14.29
C GLN A 325 -23.90 -11.39 14.31
N PRO A 326 -24.17 -12.62 14.82
CA PRO A 326 -23.18 -13.69 14.86
C PRO A 326 -22.54 -13.96 13.50
N SER A 327 -21.22 -14.03 13.48
CA SER A 327 -20.44 -14.30 12.27
C SER A 327 -19.27 -15.22 12.56
N MET A 328 -18.92 -16.05 11.57
CA MET A 328 -17.87 -17.06 11.71
C MET A 328 -16.61 -16.63 10.94
N CYS A 329 -15.48 -16.68 11.62
CA CYS A 329 -14.16 -16.45 11.03
C CYS A 329 -13.35 -17.73 11.17
N GLU A 330 -13.04 -18.38 10.06
CA GLU A 330 -12.36 -19.68 10.06
C GLU A 330 -11.06 -19.64 9.25
N MET A 331 -10.00 -20.15 9.83
CA MET A 331 -8.70 -20.29 9.17
C MET A 331 -8.39 -21.76 8.93
N LEU A 332 -8.05 -22.12 7.69
CA LEU A 332 -7.61 -23.44 7.26
C LEU A 332 -6.08 -23.44 7.11
N ALA A 333 -5.40 -23.63 8.23
CA ALA A 333 -3.94 -23.51 8.30
C ALA A 333 -3.24 -24.71 7.66
N CYS A 334 -2.28 -24.42 6.78
CA CYS A 334 -1.52 -25.45 6.07
C CYS A 334 -0.04 -25.05 6.01
N THR A 335 0.87 -25.95 6.37
CA THR A 335 2.32 -25.71 6.42
C THR A 335 2.93 -25.11 5.14
N PRO A 336 2.56 -25.53 3.90
CA PRO A 336 3.10 -24.94 2.68
C PRO A 336 2.85 -23.45 2.52
N ASP A 337 1.83 -22.89 3.17
CA ASP A 337 1.54 -21.45 3.08
C ASP A 337 2.65 -20.61 3.74
N ARG A 338 3.29 -21.14 4.78
CA ARG A 338 4.43 -20.51 5.45
C ARG A 338 5.56 -20.22 4.46
N ILE A 339 5.93 -21.22 3.63
CA ILE A 339 7.00 -21.06 2.64
C ILE A 339 6.70 -19.93 1.67
N VAL A 340 5.45 -19.85 1.20
CA VAL A 340 5.03 -18.80 0.25
C VAL A 340 5.14 -17.42 0.89
N LEU A 341 4.71 -17.26 2.14
CA LEU A 341 4.78 -15.98 2.86
C LEU A 341 6.21 -15.58 3.21
N GLU A 342 7.04 -16.52 3.67
CA GLU A 342 8.48 -16.30 3.89
C GLU A 342 9.18 -15.89 2.58
N ASN A 343 8.87 -16.56 1.47
CA ASN A 343 9.44 -16.24 0.17
C ASN A 343 9.10 -14.81 -0.28
N PHE A 344 7.89 -14.30 -0.03
CA PHE A 344 7.59 -12.89 -0.31
C PHE A 344 8.48 -11.94 0.48
N THR A 345 8.69 -12.22 1.75
CA THR A 345 9.57 -11.42 2.63
C THR A 345 11.01 -11.42 2.10
N TYR A 346 11.59 -12.60 1.84
CA TYR A 346 12.94 -12.72 1.31
C TYR A 346 13.10 -12.13 -0.09
N GLY A 347 12.00 -12.10 -0.87
CA GLY A 347 11.95 -11.48 -2.19
C GLY A 347 12.12 -9.96 -2.18
N ASP A 348 11.76 -9.29 -1.08
CA ASP A 348 11.77 -7.82 -0.98
C ASP A 348 13.07 -7.23 -0.42
N THR A 349 13.97 -8.04 0.16
CA THR A 349 15.26 -7.55 0.71
C THR A 349 16.30 -7.43 -0.40
N PRO A 350 16.82 -6.23 -0.72
CA PRO A 350 17.84 -6.07 -1.77
C PRO A 350 19.18 -6.67 -1.36
N THR A 351 20.07 -6.89 -2.33
CA THR A 351 21.46 -7.23 -2.06
C THR A 351 22.27 -5.95 -1.79
N GLU A 352 23.42 -6.06 -1.08
CA GLU A 352 24.35 -4.94 -0.90
C GLU A 352 24.72 -4.31 -2.24
N GLN A 353 25.07 -5.13 -3.23
CA GLN A 353 25.43 -4.67 -4.56
C GLN A 353 24.31 -3.86 -5.22
N ALA A 354 23.04 -4.24 -5.02
CA ALA A 354 21.90 -3.49 -5.54
C ALA A 354 21.77 -2.12 -4.87
N VAL A 355 21.93 -2.06 -3.54
CA VAL A 355 21.91 -0.80 -2.78
C VAL A 355 23.07 0.10 -3.22
N ARG A 356 24.29 -0.42 -3.25
CA ARG A 356 25.48 0.29 -3.67
C ARG A 356 25.34 0.86 -5.08
N GLY A 357 24.91 0.05 -6.04
CA GLY A 357 24.73 0.48 -7.42
C GLY A 357 23.72 1.62 -7.59
N VAL A 358 22.60 1.58 -6.81
CA VAL A 358 21.64 2.70 -6.80
C VAL A 358 22.26 3.96 -6.21
N LEU A 359 23.03 3.85 -5.11
CA LEU A 359 23.70 5.01 -4.50
C LEU A 359 24.79 5.60 -5.41
N GLU A 360 25.56 4.77 -6.08
CA GLU A 360 26.58 5.20 -7.06
C GLU A 360 25.92 5.93 -8.24
N GLU A 361 24.78 5.42 -8.76
CA GLU A 361 24.02 6.11 -9.80
C GLU A 361 23.51 7.46 -9.32
N ILE A 362 22.92 7.54 -8.12
CA ILE A 362 22.39 8.79 -7.57
C ILE A 362 23.53 9.81 -7.38
N PHE A 363 24.57 9.44 -6.65
CA PHE A 363 25.65 10.36 -6.30
C PHE A 363 26.71 10.54 -7.38
N GLY A 364 26.60 9.85 -8.52
CA GLY A 364 27.36 10.12 -9.74
C GLY A 364 26.95 11.40 -10.45
N HIS A 365 25.74 11.92 -10.20
CA HIS A 365 25.27 13.20 -10.75
C HIS A 365 25.77 14.38 -9.90
N GLU A 366 25.96 15.55 -10.51
CA GLU A 366 26.52 16.72 -9.80
C GLU A 366 25.48 17.39 -8.88
N ASP A 367 24.32 17.77 -9.40
CA ASP A 367 23.35 18.62 -8.68
C ASP A 367 21.92 18.05 -8.79
N THR A 368 21.45 17.79 -9.99
CA THR A 368 20.09 17.33 -10.25
C THR A 368 20.08 15.95 -10.92
N LEU A 369 19.24 15.07 -10.41
CA LEU A 369 19.03 13.72 -10.91
C LEU A 369 17.61 13.56 -11.43
N TYR A 370 17.48 13.07 -12.65
CA TYR A 370 16.20 12.63 -13.24
C TYR A 370 16.14 11.12 -13.24
N LEU A 371 15.33 10.57 -12.38
CA LEU A 371 15.29 9.14 -12.10
C LEU A 371 14.02 8.51 -12.69
N ALA A 372 14.20 7.55 -13.58
CA ALA A 372 13.13 6.69 -14.07
C ALA A 372 13.02 5.44 -13.16
N PRO A 373 12.08 5.37 -12.18
CA PRO A 373 12.10 4.33 -11.16
C PRO A 373 12.08 2.91 -11.74
N TYR A 374 11.35 2.71 -12.82
CA TYR A 374 11.27 1.41 -13.49
C TYR A 374 12.62 0.99 -14.13
N GLN A 375 13.37 1.94 -14.71
CA GLN A 375 14.66 1.63 -15.32
C GLN A 375 15.73 1.34 -14.28
N VAL A 376 15.79 2.15 -13.21
CA VAL A 376 16.69 1.95 -12.06
C VAL A 376 16.41 0.60 -11.39
N SER A 377 15.12 0.29 -11.13
CA SER A 377 14.67 -1.00 -10.63
C SER A 377 15.22 -2.17 -11.44
N ARG A 378 15.15 -2.10 -12.77
CA ARG A 378 15.66 -3.15 -13.66
C ARG A 378 17.18 -3.21 -13.75
N ARG A 379 17.86 -2.07 -13.66
CA ARG A 379 19.33 -1.98 -13.74
C ARG A 379 20.00 -2.58 -12.53
N HIS A 380 19.48 -2.26 -11.33
CA HIS A 380 20.07 -2.66 -10.06
C HIS A 380 19.33 -3.82 -9.39
N ASP A 381 18.41 -4.49 -10.09
CA ASP A 381 17.64 -5.63 -9.55
C ASP A 381 16.95 -5.34 -8.21
N MET A 382 16.39 -4.14 -8.08
CA MET A 382 15.68 -3.69 -6.89
C MET A 382 14.20 -3.50 -7.19
N ARG A 383 13.30 -4.16 -6.44
CA ARG A 383 11.85 -4.02 -6.66
C ARG A 383 11.40 -2.56 -6.49
N PRO A 384 10.40 -2.08 -7.24
CA PRO A 384 9.99 -0.67 -7.22
C PRO A 384 9.66 -0.11 -5.83
N LEU A 385 8.98 -0.89 -4.98
CA LEU A 385 8.65 -0.48 -3.61
C LEU A 385 9.90 -0.37 -2.73
N VAL A 386 10.86 -1.28 -2.90
CA VAL A 386 12.15 -1.28 -2.18
C VAL A 386 12.97 -0.06 -2.58
N LEU A 387 13.03 0.25 -3.88
CA LEU A 387 13.66 1.47 -4.40
C LEU A 387 12.99 2.73 -3.83
N ALA A 388 11.66 2.79 -3.81
CA ALA A 388 10.93 3.91 -3.24
C ALA A 388 11.25 4.10 -1.74
N THR A 389 11.41 3.01 -1.01
CA THR A 389 11.82 3.02 0.40
C THR A 389 13.23 3.60 0.57
N LEU A 390 14.20 3.11 -0.22
CA LEU A 390 15.57 3.61 -0.20
C LEU A 390 15.64 5.12 -0.49
N LEU A 391 14.96 5.56 -1.55
CA LEU A 391 14.90 6.98 -1.91
C LEU A 391 14.29 7.83 -0.80
N THR A 392 13.27 7.32 -0.11
CA THR A 392 12.65 8.03 1.02
C THR A 392 13.60 8.15 2.20
N TRP A 393 14.36 7.11 2.53
CA TRP A 393 15.37 7.20 3.59
C TRP A 393 16.44 8.26 3.27
N LEU A 394 16.95 8.27 2.03
CA LEU A 394 17.91 9.29 1.60
C LEU A 394 17.34 10.72 1.67
N GLU A 395 16.05 10.90 1.42
CA GLU A 395 15.39 12.21 1.60
C GLU A 395 15.29 12.60 3.07
N LEU A 396 14.90 11.69 3.94
CA LEU A 396 14.75 11.93 5.38
C LEU A 396 16.09 12.23 6.05
N GLU A 397 17.17 11.62 5.56
CA GLU A 397 18.54 11.88 6.00
C GLU A 397 19.15 13.14 5.37
N GLY A 398 18.40 13.81 4.49
CA GLY A 398 18.82 15.06 3.87
C GLY A 398 19.89 14.90 2.78
N HIS A 399 20.08 13.72 2.25
CA HIS A 399 21.01 13.49 1.13
C HIS A 399 20.45 13.99 -0.19
N ILE A 400 19.17 13.75 -0.44
CA ILE A 400 18.46 14.16 -1.65
C ILE A 400 17.16 14.87 -1.29
N LEU A 401 16.62 15.67 -2.22
CA LEU A 401 15.32 16.32 -2.09
C LEU A 401 14.49 16.08 -3.35
N HIS A 402 13.31 15.51 -3.22
CA HIS A 402 12.37 15.32 -4.32
C HIS A 402 11.80 16.68 -4.78
N THR A 403 12.05 17.06 -6.02
CA THR A 403 11.62 18.35 -6.56
C THR A 403 10.36 18.26 -7.44
N GLY A 404 9.99 17.06 -7.84
CA GLY A 404 8.75 16.82 -8.59
C GLY A 404 8.78 15.55 -9.45
N THR A 405 7.64 15.25 -10.01
CA THR A 405 7.49 14.17 -10.99
C THR A 405 6.95 14.77 -12.28
N PHE A 406 7.52 14.40 -13.40
CA PHE A 406 7.12 14.90 -14.71
C PHE A 406 7.26 13.83 -15.78
N PRO A 407 6.52 13.93 -16.90
CA PRO A 407 6.69 13.02 -18.02
C PRO A 407 8.02 13.32 -18.71
N ALA A 408 8.88 12.30 -18.82
CA ALA A 408 10.13 12.40 -19.58
C ALA A 408 9.90 12.32 -21.09
N GLU A 409 8.83 11.67 -21.49
CA GLU A 409 8.40 11.59 -22.88
C GLU A 409 6.93 12.00 -22.96
N VAL A 410 6.62 12.81 -23.96
CA VAL A 410 5.24 13.17 -24.28
C VAL A 410 4.95 12.82 -25.74
N ARG A 411 3.71 12.41 -26.01
CA ARG A 411 3.22 12.35 -27.38
C ARG A 411 2.03 13.27 -27.53
N PHE A 412 1.87 13.87 -28.69
CA PHE A 412 0.75 14.74 -28.95
C PHE A 412 0.35 14.75 -30.42
N GLN A 413 -0.87 15.18 -30.65
CA GLN A 413 -1.42 15.46 -31.98
C GLN A 413 -1.69 16.96 -32.08
N THR A 414 -1.31 17.60 -33.17
CA THR A 414 -1.64 19.00 -33.40
C THR A 414 -3.06 19.12 -33.97
N GLN A 415 -3.85 20.03 -33.42
CA GLN A 415 -5.18 20.38 -33.93
C GLN A 415 -5.11 21.50 -34.95
N HIS A 416 -4.03 22.30 -34.89
CA HIS A 416 -3.75 23.40 -35.81
C HIS A 416 -2.34 23.27 -36.40
N ALA A 417 -2.09 23.95 -37.52
CA ALA A 417 -0.75 23.97 -38.12
C ALA A 417 0.25 24.68 -37.18
N SER A 418 1.48 24.17 -37.10
CA SER A 418 2.51 24.75 -36.22
C SER A 418 2.72 26.24 -36.41
N LYS A 419 2.60 26.77 -37.65
CA LYS A 419 2.69 28.19 -37.94
C LYS A 419 1.54 29.00 -37.29
N GLU A 420 0.36 28.49 -37.26
CA GLU A 420 -0.83 29.10 -36.63
C GLU A 420 -0.67 29.13 -35.11
N ILE A 421 -0.17 28.02 -34.52
CA ILE A 421 0.11 27.95 -33.09
C ILE A 421 1.15 29.00 -32.71
N LEU A 422 2.29 29.07 -33.43
CA LEU A 422 3.36 30.01 -33.16
C LEU A 422 2.94 31.49 -33.30
N ALA A 423 2.03 31.79 -34.24
CA ALA A 423 1.54 33.14 -34.46
C ALA A 423 0.68 33.70 -33.30
N LYS A 424 0.22 32.87 -32.39
CA LYS A 424 -0.57 33.28 -31.21
C LYS A 424 0.29 33.92 -30.10
N PHE A 425 1.61 33.81 -30.17
CA PHE A 425 2.54 34.20 -29.12
C PHE A 425 3.45 35.38 -29.52
N ASP A 426 3.96 36.07 -28.51
CA ASP A 426 5.05 37.04 -28.70
C ASP A 426 6.32 36.37 -29.27
N SER A 427 7.24 37.17 -29.75
CA SER A 427 8.47 36.71 -30.42
C SER A 427 9.29 35.74 -29.54
N THR A 428 9.38 36.01 -28.24
CA THR A 428 10.18 35.20 -27.31
C THR A 428 9.57 33.82 -27.07
N ARG A 429 8.27 33.78 -26.84
CA ARG A 429 7.53 32.52 -26.63
C ARG A 429 7.41 31.71 -27.91
N SER A 430 7.19 32.41 -29.05
CA SER A 430 7.13 31.79 -30.37
C SER A 430 8.47 31.13 -30.72
N GLN A 431 9.60 31.81 -30.46
CA GLN A 431 10.92 31.22 -30.70
C GLN A 431 11.18 30.01 -29.82
N PHE A 432 10.85 30.09 -28.53
CA PHE A 432 10.98 28.95 -27.61
C PHE A 432 10.17 27.73 -28.08
N LEU A 433 8.91 27.92 -28.46
CA LEU A 433 8.06 26.83 -28.99
C LEU A 433 8.59 26.30 -30.33
N ALA A 434 9.09 27.15 -31.20
CA ALA A 434 9.69 26.73 -32.46
C ALA A 434 10.93 25.85 -32.21
N ASP A 435 11.74 26.18 -31.20
CA ASP A 435 12.91 25.40 -30.82
C ASP A 435 12.48 24.04 -30.23
N VAL A 436 11.47 23.99 -29.35
CA VAL A 436 10.89 22.73 -28.86
C VAL A 436 10.39 21.88 -30.04
N PHE A 437 9.69 22.47 -31.00
CA PHE A 437 9.11 21.74 -32.13
C PHE A 437 10.17 21.18 -33.11
N ARG A 438 11.42 21.70 -33.13
CA ARG A 438 12.51 21.12 -33.89
C ARG A 438 12.98 19.76 -33.39
N HIS A 439 12.78 19.48 -32.10
CA HIS A 439 13.18 18.24 -31.45
C HIS A 439 12.09 17.14 -31.51
N ILE A 440 10.99 17.40 -32.22
CA ILE A 440 9.89 16.44 -32.34
C ILE A 440 10.26 15.31 -33.31
N HIS A 441 10.02 14.09 -32.87
CA HIS A 441 10.09 12.89 -33.72
C HIS A 441 8.70 12.56 -34.25
N LYS A 442 8.56 12.56 -35.58
CA LYS A 442 7.29 12.27 -36.25
C LYS A 442 7.04 10.75 -36.29
N GLY A 443 5.97 10.30 -35.64
CA GLY A 443 5.40 8.99 -35.81
C GLY A 443 4.24 8.98 -36.82
N THR A 444 3.59 7.85 -37.01
CA THR A 444 2.52 7.69 -38.02
C THR A 444 1.26 8.53 -37.69
N LYS A 445 0.89 8.62 -36.42
CA LYS A 445 -0.30 9.38 -35.94
C LYS A 445 0.04 10.36 -34.85
N TRP A 446 1.19 10.20 -34.19
CA TRP A 446 1.58 10.95 -33.03
C TRP A 446 2.94 11.59 -33.22
N LEU A 447 3.08 12.78 -32.74
CA LEU A 447 4.35 13.45 -32.56
C LEU A 447 4.91 13.08 -31.19
N ASN A 448 6.16 12.65 -31.13
CA ASN A 448 6.82 12.26 -29.87
C ASN A 448 7.92 13.26 -29.54
N LEU A 449 8.02 13.62 -28.27
CA LEU A 449 9.07 14.50 -27.78
C LEU A 449 9.69 13.87 -26.52
N ASP A 450 11.00 13.66 -26.55
CA ASP A 450 11.79 13.39 -25.33
C ASP A 450 12.10 14.71 -24.65
N VAL A 451 11.47 14.94 -23.51
CA VAL A 451 11.51 16.22 -22.79
C VAL A 451 12.90 16.48 -22.20
N ILE A 452 13.56 15.44 -21.70
CA ILE A 452 14.89 15.54 -21.07
C ILE A 452 15.93 15.92 -22.12
N THR A 453 16.05 15.11 -23.16
CA THR A 453 17.01 15.33 -24.24
C THR A 453 16.79 16.69 -24.91
N THR A 454 15.53 17.11 -25.07
CA THR A 454 15.20 18.43 -25.62
C THR A 454 15.64 19.56 -24.69
N ALA A 455 15.38 19.40 -23.38
CA ALA A 455 15.77 20.40 -22.39
C ALA A 455 17.31 20.57 -22.31
N GLU A 456 18.03 19.45 -22.33
CA GLU A 456 19.50 19.45 -22.37
C GLU A 456 20.02 20.16 -23.65
N ALA A 457 19.47 19.81 -24.81
CA ALA A 457 19.87 20.42 -26.10
C ALA A 457 19.58 21.92 -26.17
N MET A 458 18.53 22.39 -25.48
CA MET A 458 18.12 23.80 -25.43
C MET A 458 18.71 24.55 -24.23
N ASN A 459 19.43 23.87 -23.34
CA ASN A 459 19.88 24.40 -22.04
C ASN A 459 18.74 25.05 -21.24
N GLU A 460 17.59 24.33 -21.15
CA GLU A 460 16.35 24.79 -20.52
C GLU A 460 15.88 23.81 -19.44
N ASP A 461 15.03 24.29 -18.53
CA ASP A 461 14.37 23.45 -17.53
C ASP A 461 13.33 22.54 -18.22
N PRO A 462 13.38 21.20 -18.08
CA PRO A 462 12.36 20.28 -18.58
C PRO A 462 10.95 20.68 -18.20
N GLN A 463 10.77 21.26 -17.02
CA GLN A 463 9.47 21.74 -16.54
C GLN A 463 8.94 22.94 -17.34
N ARG A 464 9.81 23.76 -17.94
CA ARG A 464 9.40 24.86 -18.81
C ARG A 464 8.77 24.33 -20.09
N ILE A 465 9.38 23.29 -20.67
CA ILE A 465 8.85 22.62 -21.87
C ILE A 465 7.48 22.01 -21.58
N ILE A 466 7.34 21.28 -20.48
CA ILE A 466 6.06 20.65 -20.09
C ILE A 466 4.98 21.70 -19.84
N ARG A 467 5.30 22.79 -19.15
CA ARG A 467 4.34 23.89 -18.94
C ARG A 467 3.84 24.49 -20.25
N ALA A 468 4.74 24.66 -21.20
CA ALA A 468 4.37 25.19 -22.52
C ALA A 468 3.46 24.21 -23.29
N LEU A 469 3.78 22.91 -23.27
CA LEU A 469 2.96 21.89 -23.93
C LEU A 469 1.60 21.71 -23.25
N ASN A 470 1.53 21.72 -21.93
CA ASN A 470 0.25 21.71 -21.20
C ASN A 470 -0.61 22.93 -21.54
N TYR A 471 0.01 24.12 -21.64
CA TYR A 471 -0.71 25.32 -22.05
C TYR A 471 -1.31 25.18 -23.45
N LEU A 472 -0.58 24.61 -24.41
CA LEU A 472 -1.11 24.35 -25.75
C LEU A 472 -2.26 23.34 -25.75
N ASP A 473 -2.21 22.32 -24.89
CA ASP A 473 -3.28 21.34 -24.71
C ASP A 473 -4.54 22.00 -24.10
N GLU A 474 -4.36 22.84 -23.08
CA GLU A 474 -5.44 23.63 -22.45
C GLU A 474 -6.11 24.62 -23.45
N GLN A 475 -5.36 25.16 -24.40
CA GLN A 475 -5.89 26.03 -25.44
C GLN A 475 -6.54 25.25 -26.61
N GLY A 476 -6.47 23.92 -26.61
CA GLY A 476 -6.97 23.07 -27.68
C GLY A 476 -6.11 23.09 -28.95
N ASP A 477 -4.87 23.59 -28.89
CA ASP A 477 -3.93 23.63 -30.02
C ASP A 477 -3.30 22.28 -30.31
N ILE A 478 -3.13 21.47 -29.26
CA ILE A 478 -2.62 20.10 -29.32
C ILE A 478 -3.48 19.19 -28.43
N HIS A 479 -3.41 17.88 -28.65
CA HIS A 479 -3.89 16.88 -27.71
C HIS A 479 -2.68 16.13 -27.14
N LEU A 480 -2.39 16.30 -25.85
CA LEU A 480 -1.17 15.86 -25.17
C LEU A 480 -1.40 14.59 -24.38
N GLU A 481 -0.56 13.58 -24.59
CA GLU A 481 -0.50 12.37 -23.78
C GLU A 481 0.88 12.20 -23.14
N PRO A 482 0.98 12.30 -21.80
CA PRO A 482 2.25 12.10 -21.10
C PRO A 482 2.65 10.63 -21.07
N LYS A 483 3.96 10.36 -21.17
CA LYS A 483 4.58 9.05 -21.08
C LYS A 483 5.85 9.07 -20.25
N ARG A 484 6.28 7.90 -19.79
CA ARG A 484 7.56 7.69 -19.10
C ARG A 484 7.82 8.71 -18.00
N PHE A 485 7.01 8.66 -16.92
CA PHE A 485 7.21 9.55 -15.79
C PHE A 485 8.56 9.33 -15.10
N GLN A 486 9.26 10.43 -14.82
CA GLN A 486 10.48 10.48 -14.03
C GLN A 486 10.28 11.31 -12.77
N LYS A 487 11.05 10.97 -11.74
CA LYS A 487 11.16 11.74 -10.50
C LYS A 487 12.42 12.58 -10.56
N ALA A 488 12.29 13.87 -10.28
CA ALA A 488 13.43 14.78 -10.18
C ALA A 488 13.85 14.87 -8.71
N TYR A 489 15.15 14.73 -8.47
CA TYR A 489 15.77 14.92 -7.17
C TYR A 489 16.91 15.91 -7.28
N ARG A 490 17.07 16.74 -6.26
CA ARG A 490 18.26 17.56 -6.07
C ARG A 490 19.15 16.88 -5.03
N ILE A 491 20.44 16.80 -5.30
CA ILE A 491 21.42 16.31 -4.34
C ILE A 491 21.71 17.47 -3.38
N VAL A 492 21.39 17.26 -2.09
CA VAL A 492 21.53 18.28 -1.03
C VAL A 492 22.83 18.08 -0.27
N ASN A 493 23.10 16.84 0.13
CA ASN A 493 24.29 16.49 0.88
C ASN A 493 24.88 15.18 0.34
N ARG A 494 26.02 15.30 -0.32
CA ARG A 494 26.73 14.14 -0.86
C ARG A 494 27.58 13.50 0.23
N PRO A 495 27.42 12.21 0.50
CA PRO A 495 28.28 11.52 1.47
C PRO A 495 29.73 11.46 0.94
N GLY A 496 30.70 11.70 1.81
CA GLY A 496 32.12 11.60 1.45
C GLY A 496 32.58 10.15 1.19
N CYS A 497 31.87 9.17 1.76
CA CYS A 497 32.03 7.74 1.52
C CYS A 497 30.64 7.10 1.48
N LEU A 498 30.42 6.17 0.54
CA LEU A 498 29.14 5.46 0.40
C LEU A 498 29.01 4.28 1.36
N ASP A 499 30.10 3.70 1.84
CA ASP A 499 30.06 2.47 2.66
C ASP A 499 29.21 2.62 3.93
N PRO A 500 29.27 3.70 4.71
CA PRO A 500 28.39 3.87 5.86
C PRO A 500 26.89 3.92 5.48
N VAL A 501 26.56 4.60 4.36
CA VAL A 501 25.19 4.71 3.89
C VAL A 501 24.67 3.37 3.36
N VAL A 502 25.49 2.63 2.63
CA VAL A 502 25.18 1.26 2.19
C VAL A 502 24.90 0.37 3.38
N SER A 503 25.80 0.36 4.38
CA SER A 503 25.68 -0.49 5.57
C SER A 503 24.41 -0.16 6.39
N ASP A 504 24.08 1.13 6.57
CA ASP A 504 22.86 1.54 7.27
C ASP A 504 21.59 1.08 6.53
N CYS A 505 21.54 1.29 5.21
CA CYS A 505 20.43 0.84 4.38
C CYS A 505 20.25 -0.69 4.43
N GLU A 506 21.34 -1.46 4.34
CA GLU A 506 21.30 -2.90 4.46
C GLU A 506 20.75 -3.34 5.81
N GLN A 507 21.26 -2.75 6.90
CA GLN A 507 20.82 -3.07 8.25
C GLN A 507 19.32 -2.81 8.41
N ARG A 508 18.78 -1.71 7.87
CA ARG A 508 17.34 -1.40 7.89
C ARG A 508 16.54 -2.43 7.10
N PHE A 509 16.98 -2.80 5.90
CA PHE A 509 16.29 -3.84 5.12
C PHE A 509 16.31 -5.19 5.83
N GLN A 510 17.42 -5.57 6.43
CA GLN A 510 17.53 -6.80 7.22
C GLN A 510 16.63 -6.78 8.47
N GLN A 511 16.54 -5.65 9.16
CA GLN A 511 15.64 -5.48 10.29
C GLN A 511 14.17 -5.63 9.88
N ARG A 512 13.77 -5.11 8.72
CA ARG A 512 12.42 -5.28 8.16
C ARG A 512 12.14 -6.73 7.83
N GLU A 513 13.05 -7.42 7.15
CA GLU A 513 12.93 -8.84 6.87
C GLU A 513 12.70 -9.65 8.16
N ASN A 514 13.52 -9.42 9.16
CA ASN A 514 13.40 -10.08 10.47
C ASN A 514 12.08 -9.75 11.17
N ALA A 515 11.58 -8.53 11.03
CA ALA A 515 10.29 -8.13 11.59
C ALA A 515 9.12 -8.83 10.88
N ASP A 516 9.15 -8.96 9.54
CA ASP A 516 8.14 -9.66 8.77
C ASP A 516 8.10 -11.16 9.10
N ILE A 517 9.26 -11.80 9.24
CA ILE A 517 9.36 -13.20 9.66
C ILE A 517 8.81 -13.39 11.08
N ARG A 518 9.12 -12.47 12.02
CA ARG A 518 8.54 -12.53 13.38
C ARG A 518 7.01 -12.36 13.37
N ARG A 519 6.46 -11.49 12.54
CA ARG A 519 4.98 -11.34 12.38
C ARG A 519 4.33 -12.62 11.88
N LEU A 520 4.95 -13.28 10.91
CA LEU A 520 4.47 -14.58 10.46
C LEU A 520 4.55 -15.62 11.57
N GLN A 521 5.63 -15.65 12.36
CA GLN A 521 5.74 -16.56 13.51
C GLN A 521 4.61 -16.33 14.53
N GLN A 522 4.21 -15.09 14.80
CA GLN A 522 3.08 -14.79 15.69
C GLN A 522 1.75 -15.38 15.20
N VAL A 523 1.54 -15.45 13.86
CA VAL A 523 0.37 -16.15 13.30
C VAL A 523 0.45 -17.65 13.58
N LEU A 524 1.62 -18.25 13.42
CA LEU A 524 1.84 -19.67 13.73
C LEU A 524 1.63 -19.96 15.22
N ASP A 525 2.15 -19.09 16.10
CA ASP A 525 1.95 -19.18 17.55
C ASP A 525 0.44 -19.10 17.93
N LEU A 526 -0.35 -18.27 17.23
CA LEU A 526 -1.79 -18.23 17.40
C LEU A 526 -2.46 -19.56 16.99
N ILE A 527 -2.00 -20.19 15.92
CA ILE A 527 -2.57 -21.44 15.41
C ILE A 527 -2.27 -22.62 16.35
N GLU A 528 -1.01 -22.73 16.81
CA GLU A 528 -0.51 -23.84 17.60
C GLU A 528 -0.81 -23.71 19.09
N GLY A 529 -1.15 -22.49 19.54
CA GLY A 529 -1.40 -22.20 20.94
C GLY A 529 -2.70 -22.81 21.47
N ASN A 530 -2.69 -23.39 22.67
CA ASN A 530 -3.86 -23.93 23.36
C ASN A 530 -4.65 -22.88 24.18
N GLY A 531 -4.28 -21.61 24.08
CA GLY A 531 -4.98 -20.50 24.72
C GLY A 531 -6.18 -19.99 23.93
N CYS A 532 -7.05 -19.22 24.57
CA CYS A 532 -8.17 -18.56 23.90
C CYS A 532 -7.69 -17.71 22.73
N ARG A 533 -8.23 -17.94 21.52
CA ARG A 533 -7.84 -17.22 20.27
C ARG A 533 -8.06 -15.72 20.37
N VAL A 534 -9.19 -15.34 20.97
CA VAL A 534 -9.54 -13.92 21.16
C VAL A 534 -8.58 -13.26 22.13
N THR A 535 -8.28 -13.88 23.28
CA THR A 535 -7.32 -13.34 24.25
C THR A 535 -5.92 -13.18 23.66
N ALA A 536 -5.47 -14.15 22.86
CA ALA A 536 -4.17 -14.07 22.18
C ALA A 536 -4.13 -12.89 21.17
N LEU A 537 -5.22 -12.70 20.42
CA LEU A 537 -5.33 -11.58 19.47
C LEU A 537 -5.39 -10.23 20.19
N LEU A 538 -6.19 -10.09 21.25
CA LEU A 538 -6.30 -8.88 22.04
C LEU A 538 -4.97 -8.49 22.68
N LYS A 539 -4.23 -9.47 23.24
CA LYS A 539 -2.90 -9.27 23.82
C LYS A 539 -1.92 -8.69 22.80
N HIS A 540 -2.01 -9.09 21.52
CA HIS A 540 -1.18 -8.53 20.45
C HIS A 540 -1.41 -7.02 20.28
N PHE A 541 -2.65 -6.54 20.48
CA PHE A 541 -3.01 -5.12 20.44
C PHE A 541 -2.91 -4.41 21.80
N GLY A 542 -2.31 -5.07 22.81
CA GLY A 542 -2.11 -4.49 24.14
C GLY A 542 -3.37 -4.47 25.02
N GLU A 543 -4.39 -5.27 24.67
CA GLU A 543 -5.64 -5.36 25.40
C GLU A 543 -5.75 -6.68 26.20
N THR A 544 -6.39 -6.62 27.35
CA THR A 544 -6.62 -7.79 28.21
C THR A 544 -8.11 -8.08 28.30
N LEU A 545 -8.50 -9.33 28.05
CA LEU A 545 -9.88 -9.77 28.22
C LEU A 545 -10.12 -10.17 29.67
N GLU A 546 -11.13 -9.60 30.32
CA GLU A 546 -11.56 -10.01 31.66
C GLU A 546 -11.90 -11.49 31.67
N GLY A 547 -11.42 -12.21 32.70
CA GLY A 547 -11.61 -13.66 32.82
C GLY A 547 -10.72 -14.51 31.88
N GLY A 548 -9.98 -13.92 30.96
CA GLY A 548 -8.99 -14.61 30.13
C GLY A 548 -9.54 -15.53 29.02
N HIS A 549 -10.89 -15.68 28.92
CA HIS A 549 -11.55 -16.57 27.98
C HIS A 549 -12.77 -15.91 27.33
N CYS A 550 -12.91 -16.02 26.01
CA CYS A 550 -14.06 -15.45 25.31
C CYS A 550 -15.33 -16.31 25.37
N GLY A 551 -15.22 -17.60 25.71
CA GLY A 551 -16.33 -18.56 25.77
C GLY A 551 -16.86 -19.05 24.42
N HIS A 552 -16.41 -18.50 23.29
CA HIS A 552 -17.01 -18.80 21.98
C HIS A 552 -16.02 -19.11 20.84
N CYS A 553 -14.70 -19.05 21.05
CA CYS A 553 -13.73 -19.54 20.05
C CYS A 553 -13.61 -21.08 20.11
N ASP A 554 -12.97 -21.67 19.12
CA ASP A 554 -12.76 -23.13 19.03
C ASP A 554 -12.18 -23.73 20.31
N ILE A 555 -11.12 -23.14 20.87
CA ILE A 555 -10.48 -23.61 22.10
C ILE A 555 -11.42 -23.50 23.30
N CYS A 556 -12.11 -22.37 23.45
CA CYS A 556 -13.07 -22.19 24.55
C CYS A 556 -14.27 -23.18 24.46
N LEU A 557 -14.58 -23.68 23.27
CA LEU A 557 -15.61 -24.68 23.02
C LEU A 557 -15.09 -26.13 23.14
N GLY A 558 -13.84 -26.31 23.60
CA GLY A 558 -13.28 -27.64 23.89
C GLY A 558 -12.45 -28.25 22.76
N CYS A 559 -12.18 -27.53 21.67
CA CYS A 559 -11.24 -28.01 20.67
C CYS A 559 -9.81 -27.92 21.21
N THR A 560 -8.95 -28.83 20.77
CA THR A 560 -7.50 -28.78 21.07
C THR A 560 -6.75 -28.26 19.86
N ALA A 561 -5.81 -27.35 20.07
CA ALA A 561 -4.95 -26.88 19.01
C ALA A 561 -4.10 -28.05 18.45
N GLN A 562 -3.97 -28.07 17.14
CA GLN A 562 -3.12 -29.05 16.47
C GLN A 562 -1.87 -28.32 15.95
N PRO A 563 -0.67 -28.88 16.15
CA PRO A 563 0.54 -28.29 15.57
C PRO A 563 0.49 -28.44 14.04
N LEU A 564 1.05 -27.47 13.36
CA LEU A 564 1.33 -27.58 11.93
C LEU A 564 2.34 -28.70 11.68
N GLU A 565 2.18 -29.42 10.59
CA GLU A 565 3.18 -30.41 10.18
C GLU A 565 4.56 -29.74 10.12
N PRO A 566 5.58 -30.30 10.80
CA PRO A 566 6.90 -29.72 10.79
C PRO A 566 7.45 -29.69 9.36
N MET A 567 8.01 -28.53 8.96
CA MET A 567 8.73 -28.47 7.69
C MET A 567 9.95 -29.37 7.77
N LYS A 568 10.09 -30.30 6.85
CA LYS A 568 11.32 -31.11 6.73
C LYS A 568 12.48 -30.16 6.37
N GLN A 569 13.29 -29.81 7.35
CA GLN A 569 14.55 -29.09 7.16
C GLN A 569 15.64 -30.08 6.71
N SER A 570 15.42 -30.80 5.62
CA SER A 570 16.49 -31.62 5.05
C SER A 570 17.36 -30.74 4.15
N ASP A 571 18.66 -30.95 4.19
CA ASP A 571 19.57 -30.41 3.18
C ASP A 571 19.06 -30.79 1.78
N LEU A 572 19.45 -30.02 0.77
CA LEU A 572 19.09 -30.33 -0.60
C LEU A 572 19.60 -31.72 -1.00
N SER A 573 18.81 -32.44 -1.77
CA SER A 573 19.27 -33.70 -2.39
C SER A 573 20.37 -33.42 -3.42
N VAL A 574 21.14 -34.45 -3.78
CA VAL A 574 22.17 -34.34 -4.82
C VAL A 574 21.59 -33.80 -6.14
N GLU A 575 20.40 -34.28 -6.52
CA GLU A 575 19.68 -33.78 -7.70
C GLU A 575 19.33 -32.29 -7.57
N GLN A 576 18.92 -31.84 -6.40
CA GLN A 576 18.60 -30.41 -6.15
C GLN A 576 19.87 -29.54 -6.13
N CYS A 577 20.99 -30.05 -5.64
CA CYS A 577 22.27 -29.36 -5.72
C CYS A 577 22.76 -29.22 -7.15
N SER A 578 22.57 -30.24 -8.03
CA SER A 578 22.95 -30.15 -9.42
C SER A 578 22.23 -29.03 -10.20
N HIS A 579 21.02 -28.60 -9.76
CA HIS A 579 20.37 -27.42 -10.33
C HIS A 579 21.17 -26.14 -10.08
N ILE A 580 21.79 -26.01 -8.90
CA ILE A 580 22.64 -24.86 -8.55
C ILE A 580 23.89 -24.86 -9.44
N GLU A 581 24.55 -26.01 -9.56
CA GLU A 581 25.75 -26.19 -10.38
C GLU A 581 25.48 -25.88 -11.85
N THR A 582 24.32 -26.31 -12.38
CA THR A 582 23.88 -26.02 -13.75
C THR A 582 23.76 -24.52 -13.99
N LEU A 583 23.03 -23.80 -13.09
CA LEU A 583 22.86 -22.35 -13.20
C LEU A 583 24.18 -21.59 -13.04
N GLN A 584 25.10 -22.09 -12.21
CA GLN A 584 26.44 -21.53 -12.06
C GLN A 584 27.25 -21.68 -13.36
N ALA A 585 27.19 -22.85 -13.98
CA ALA A 585 27.88 -23.12 -15.24
C ALA A 585 27.32 -22.29 -16.43
N GLU A 586 26.02 -21.99 -16.43
CA GLU A 586 25.38 -21.13 -17.43
C GLU A 586 25.84 -19.66 -17.33
N GLY A 587 26.29 -19.21 -16.15
CA GLY A 587 26.91 -17.91 -15.95
C GLY A 587 26.00 -16.71 -16.11
N HIS A 588 24.70 -16.84 -15.80
CA HIS A 588 23.74 -15.74 -15.88
C HIS A 588 24.08 -14.61 -14.90
N THR A 589 24.34 -13.41 -15.40
CA THR A 589 24.68 -12.23 -14.59
C THR A 589 23.58 -11.88 -13.57
N ALA A 590 22.31 -12.08 -13.91
CA ALA A 590 21.18 -11.87 -13.01
C ALA A 590 21.12 -12.86 -11.84
N LEU A 591 21.92 -13.95 -11.85
CA LEU A 591 21.96 -15.00 -10.84
C LEU A 591 23.35 -15.10 -10.17
N ALA A 592 24.25 -14.18 -10.43
CA ALA A 592 25.62 -14.22 -9.93
C ALA A 592 25.71 -14.11 -8.39
N HIS A 593 24.76 -13.42 -7.75
CA HIS A 593 24.73 -13.30 -6.28
C HIS A 593 23.93 -14.46 -5.68
N PRO A 594 24.41 -15.11 -4.59
CA PRO A 594 23.74 -16.26 -3.96
C PRO A 594 22.26 -16.03 -3.66
N ARG A 595 21.92 -14.86 -3.12
CA ARG A 595 20.53 -14.51 -2.81
C ARG A 595 19.65 -14.41 -4.07
N GLN A 596 20.18 -13.93 -5.18
CA GLN A 596 19.44 -13.84 -6.46
C GLN A 596 19.18 -15.23 -7.03
N MET A 597 20.18 -16.12 -6.99
CA MET A 597 20.03 -17.51 -7.41
C MET A 597 19.03 -18.27 -6.53
N ALA A 598 19.11 -18.11 -5.23
CA ALA A 598 18.15 -18.72 -4.30
C ALA A 598 16.72 -18.23 -4.56
N ARG A 599 16.52 -16.93 -4.80
CA ARG A 599 15.20 -16.38 -5.21
C ARG A 599 14.68 -17.04 -6.48
N PHE A 600 15.52 -17.11 -7.48
CA PHE A 600 15.18 -17.73 -8.77
C PHE A 600 14.73 -19.18 -8.60
N LEU A 601 15.49 -19.98 -7.87
CA LEU A 601 15.14 -21.38 -7.58
C LEU A 601 13.87 -21.54 -6.74
N CYS A 602 13.59 -20.57 -5.84
CA CYS A 602 12.35 -20.52 -5.08
C CYS A 602 11.15 -19.92 -5.86
N GLY A 603 11.30 -19.59 -7.14
CA GLY A 603 10.22 -19.05 -7.98
C GLY A 603 9.91 -17.57 -7.73
N LEU A 604 10.84 -16.82 -7.14
CA LEU A 604 10.72 -15.39 -6.89
C LEU A 604 11.31 -14.62 -8.06
N SER A 605 10.45 -14.04 -8.89
CA SER A 605 10.92 -13.18 -9.97
C SER A 605 11.52 -11.89 -9.41
N SER A 606 12.56 -11.40 -10.07
CA SER A 606 13.17 -10.10 -9.82
C SER A 606 13.15 -9.23 -11.08
N PRO A 607 13.40 -7.93 -10.98
CA PRO A 607 13.52 -7.07 -12.16
C PRO A 607 14.58 -7.55 -13.17
N ALA A 608 15.72 -8.06 -12.70
CA ALA A 608 16.77 -8.59 -13.56
C ALA A 608 16.36 -9.91 -14.23
N THR A 609 15.83 -10.89 -13.48
CA THR A 609 15.37 -12.16 -14.06
C THR A 609 14.23 -11.97 -15.06
N THR A 610 13.38 -10.95 -14.85
CA THR A 610 12.33 -10.59 -15.81
C THR A 610 12.90 -9.93 -17.06
N ARG A 611 13.88 -9.02 -16.92
CA ARG A 611 14.59 -8.39 -18.03
C ARG A 611 15.26 -9.42 -18.93
N ASP A 612 15.92 -10.39 -18.33
CA ASP A 612 16.72 -11.40 -19.01
C ASP A 612 15.88 -12.64 -19.42
N ARG A 613 14.55 -12.58 -19.22
CA ARG A 613 13.55 -13.62 -19.54
C ARG A 613 13.79 -14.97 -18.86
N LEU A 614 14.52 -14.98 -17.77
CA LEU A 614 14.86 -16.20 -17.01
C LEU A 614 13.66 -16.81 -16.28
N THR A 615 12.56 -16.06 -16.11
CA THR A 615 11.31 -16.60 -15.54
C THR A 615 10.66 -17.71 -16.39
N LYS A 616 11.15 -17.93 -17.64
CA LYS A 616 10.73 -19.02 -18.50
C LYS A 616 11.71 -20.22 -18.49
N HIS A 617 12.81 -20.09 -17.78
CA HIS A 617 13.82 -21.14 -17.66
C HIS A 617 13.27 -22.34 -16.89
N GLU A 618 13.67 -23.56 -17.25
CA GLU A 618 13.14 -24.80 -16.67
C GLU A 618 13.39 -24.96 -15.17
N LEU A 619 14.47 -24.35 -14.65
CA LEU A 619 14.82 -24.38 -13.23
C LEU A 619 14.16 -23.26 -12.41
N PHE A 620 13.44 -22.33 -13.05
CA PHE A 620 12.71 -21.28 -12.31
C PHE A 620 11.63 -21.89 -11.43
N GLY A 621 11.72 -21.65 -10.11
CA GLY A 621 10.76 -22.16 -9.14
C GLY A 621 10.88 -23.67 -8.84
N ARG A 622 11.93 -24.32 -9.32
CA ARG A 622 12.10 -25.77 -9.11
C ARG A 622 12.18 -26.16 -7.63
N LEU A 623 12.62 -25.23 -6.79
CA LEU A 623 12.73 -25.39 -5.32
C LEU A 623 11.69 -24.55 -4.56
N GLU A 624 10.59 -24.14 -5.17
CA GLU A 624 9.55 -23.28 -4.55
C GLU A 624 8.92 -23.83 -3.26
N ARG A 625 9.04 -25.15 -3.05
CA ARG A 625 8.50 -25.85 -1.87
C ARG A 625 9.52 -26.05 -0.76
N ILE A 626 10.74 -25.57 -0.94
CA ILE A 626 11.82 -25.66 0.04
C ILE A 626 11.96 -24.29 0.71
N PRO A 627 12.16 -24.23 2.03
CA PRO A 627 12.39 -22.99 2.73
C PRO A 627 13.57 -22.21 2.14
N PHE A 628 13.38 -20.92 1.90
CA PHE A 628 14.37 -20.04 1.27
C PHE A 628 15.75 -20.14 1.92
N GLY A 629 15.80 -20.13 3.26
CA GLY A 629 17.06 -20.22 4.01
C GLY A 629 17.84 -21.52 3.79
N VAL A 630 17.14 -22.64 3.46
CA VAL A 630 17.80 -23.91 3.11
C VAL A 630 18.43 -23.78 1.73
N VAL A 631 17.68 -23.24 0.77
CA VAL A 631 18.17 -23.02 -0.61
C VAL A 631 19.35 -22.05 -0.61
N LEU A 632 19.25 -20.94 0.12
CA LEU A 632 20.31 -19.93 0.21
C LEU A 632 21.61 -20.52 0.75
N ARG A 633 21.55 -21.26 1.88
CA ARG A 633 22.75 -21.92 2.43
C ARG A 633 23.41 -22.93 1.47
N ALA A 634 22.59 -23.65 0.69
CA ALA A 634 23.12 -24.58 -0.30
C ALA A 634 23.79 -23.83 -1.46
N VAL A 635 23.19 -22.73 -1.92
CA VAL A 635 23.77 -21.86 -2.96
C VAL A 635 25.08 -21.23 -2.46
N ASP A 636 25.11 -20.72 -1.23
CA ASP A 636 26.34 -20.17 -0.63
C ASP A 636 27.47 -21.18 -0.59
N LYS A 637 27.19 -22.44 -0.22
CA LYS A 637 28.19 -23.51 -0.24
C LYS A 637 28.74 -23.77 -1.64
N VAL A 638 27.88 -23.90 -2.63
CA VAL A 638 28.28 -24.19 -4.02
C VAL A 638 29.07 -23.03 -4.62
N LEU A 639 28.59 -21.79 -4.50
CA LEU A 639 29.25 -20.61 -5.06
C LEU A 639 30.52 -20.21 -4.26
N GLY A 640 30.58 -20.50 -2.96
CA GLY A 640 31.73 -20.25 -2.09
C GLY A 640 32.87 -21.28 -2.23
N GLY A 641 32.74 -22.30 -3.10
CA GLY A 641 33.79 -23.30 -3.37
C GLY A 641 33.99 -24.34 -2.27
N GLY A 642 33.01 -24.52 -1.36
CA GLY A 642 33.03 -25.50 -0.29
C GLY A 642 31.88 -26.50 -0.40
N CYS A 643 32.12 -27.66 -1.02
CA CYS A 643 31.36 -28.89 -0.78
C CYS A 643 32.09 -29.72 0.28
#